data_f910838f3eaac558417083b8d40d799c
#
_entry.id   f910838f3eaac558417083b8d40d799c
#
_cell.length_a   1.000
_cell.length_b   1.000
_cell.length_c   1.000
_cell.angle_alpha   90.00
_cell.angle_beta   90.00
_cell.angle_gamma   90.00
#
_symmetry.space_group_name_H-M   'P 1'
#
loop_
_entity.id
_entity.type
_entity.pdbx_description
1 polymer ?
#
loop_
_entity_poly.entity_id
_entity_poly.type
_entity_poly.pdbx_seq_one_letter_code
_entity_poly.pdbx_strand_id
1 'polypeptide(L)'
;MPLLLPELLCPAGDEAALRAAVDSGANAVYLGYRVFGARASAVNFDAEALEAAVRYAHLYHVRVYVTVNTLVKPGEMQDLHAALGEIAATGADAAIVQDLGVAAMVRREFPALALHASTQMAICNAEGARLARSLGFSRVVLARECSLEDAHAVAETGIETEVFVHGALCTAVSGRCLMSSMSGGRSGNRGRCAQPCRQGFRMDGMQGPLLSLRDLCLLDDLPVLCASGVRSLKVEGRLKSPEYVAVVTSVYRRALDAVAQGNFRPDPVQREQLLQIFNRGGFTRGHILGAEDVDLVTPDRVSHEGLPLGKVQAVKGRLAALHVDRALHDGDSLQLRGAGESYDLRYSGPDIPAGGTASLRLRPDAKAKPGMQVARLADALQLERARAHAPRPIPVSMAARFAQGQPMTLTLTDGEVSVTVTGPVVDTAKSRPSTEVDARRQLDKLGGTPFALEEESRLQVMVDEGIFLPVSALNALRRDAVERLIRMRTEAFASSGRPLGHDALSAAHARPHPDSPIGPDTLAVIFSDPALAEGLAQAGATLLCFAPRTFTPEALSRDLPRLPRGAWLRLPPQMTQRTQDACLAVIRAHADRLGGVMAESVGQLGLSLPLPVLAGEGVPATNPMGVETVRALGACGFVLWPEWTFSEQKGLTPLPLPALLKVYGRETLMLLNHCPERVRRGLRHGRADCALCTDEAMVCAKADPTLTDRLGYRFPLTRTRFPEGCELSVLGALPTDLRSRDADRRALGAGMLLHFTVESPREQQSLTRTYAALLSGAPCAPAAFETTLGHWARGVE
;
A
#
# COMPACT_ATOMS: atom_id res chain seq x y z
N MET A 1 -0.52 2.88 -32.09
CA MET A 1 -0.99 1.71 -31.35
C MET A 1 -2.20 2.13 -30.52
N PRO A 2 -3.26 1.32 -30.41
CA PRO A 2 -4.33 1.63 -29.47
C PRO A 2 -3.76 1.77 -28.06
N LEU A 3 -4.24 2.76 -27.30
CA LEU A 3 -3.83 3.01 -25.92
C LEU A 3 -4.23 1.77 -25.07
N LEU A 4 -3.26 1.04 -24.53
CA LEU A 4 -3.54 -0.06 -23.63
C LEU A 4 -3.90 0.56 -22.28
N LEU A 5 -5.17 0.46 -21.90
CA LEU A 5 -5.65 0.96 -20.61
C LEU A 5 -5.00 0.18 -19.46
N PRO A 6 -4.59 0.87 -18.38
CA PRO A 6 -4.17 0.19 -17.16
C PRO A 6 -5.36 -0.51 -16.48
N GLU A 7 -5.05 -1.59 -15.76
CA GLU A 7 -5.96 -2.31 -14.89
C GLU A 7 -6.48 -1.39 -13.77
N LEU A 8 -7.79 -1.42 -13.49
CA LEU A 8 -8.38 -0.78 -12.31
C LEU A 8 -8.43 -1.80 -11.17
N LEU A 9 -7.56 -1.64 -10.18
CA LEU A 9 -7.42 -2.52 -9.02
C LEU A 9 -8.13 -1.93 -7.80
N CYS A 10 -9.17 -2.61 -7.33
CA CYS A 10 -10.05 -2.12 -6.27
C CYS A 10 -9.94 -2.95 -4.97
N PRO A 11 -10.18 -2.32 -3.80
CA PRO A 11 -10.09 -3.02 -2.51
C PRO A 11 -11.34 -3.87 -2.24
N ALA A 12 -11.12 -5.03 -1.60
CA ALA A 12 -12.18 -5.83 -1.01
C ALA A 12 -11.82 -6.18 0.45
N GLY A 13 -12.54 -5.57 1.39
CA GLY A 13 -12.36 -5.82 2.83
C GLY A 13 -13.18 -7.01 3.33
N ASP A 14 -14.26 -7.31 2.63
CA ASP A 14 -15.21 -8.38 2.85
C ASP A 14 -15.91 -8.78 1.54
N GLU A 15 -16.81 -9.77 1.59
CA GLU A 15 -17.55 -10.25 0.42
C GLU A 15 -18.43 -9.15 -0.23
N ALA A 16 -19.08 -8.31 0.57
CA ALA A 16 -19.94 -7.25 0.05
C ALA A 16 -19.12 -6.21 -0.73
N ALA A 17 -17.94 -5.84 -0.23
CA ALA A 17 -17.01 -4.95 -0.92
C ALA A 17 -16.41 -5.61 -2.19
N LEU A 18 -16.16 -6.93 -2.18
CA LEU A 18 -15.75 -7.68 -3.37
C LEU A 18 -16.80 -7.54 -4.47
N ARG A 19 -18.06 -7.89 -4.15
CA ARG A 19 -19.17 -7.77 -5.10
C ARG A 19 -19.32 -6.34 -5.62
N ALA A 20 -19.27 -5.36 -4.72
CA ALA A 20 -19.33 -3.95 -5.09
C ALA A 20 -18.23 -3.55 -6.09
N ALA A 21 -16.99 -4.04 -5.92
CA ALA A 21 -15.89 -3.77 -6.85
C ALA A 21 -16.12 -4.44 -8.22
N VAL A 22 -16.43 -5.73 -8.23
CA VAL A 22 -16.65 -6.50 -9.46
C VAL A 22 -17.82 -5.90 -10.26
N ASP A 23 -18.97 -5.70 -9.61
CA ASP A 23 -20.21 -5.23 -10.23
C ASP A 23 -20.07 -3.78 -10.76
N SER A 24 -19.19 -3.00 -10.16
CA SER A 24 -18.90 -1.62 -10.57
C SER A 24 -17.79 -1.49 -11.64
N GLY A 25 -17.20 -2.59 -12.10
CA GLY A 25 -16.30 -2.62 -13.25
C GLY A 25 -14.81 -2.59 -12.91
N ALA A 26 -14.40 -3.13 -11.77
CA ALA A 26 -12.99 -3.40 -11.49
C ALA A 26 -12.43 -4.44 -12.48
N ASN A 27 -11.14 -4.32 -12.83
CA ASN A 27 -10.41 -5.35 -13.58
C ASN A 27 -9.73 -6.36 -12.65
N ALA A 28 -9.39 -5.90 -11.44
CA ALA A 28 -8.84 -6.75 -10.38
C ALA A 28 -9.30 -6.26 -9.00
N VAL A 29 -9.28 -7.16 -8.04
CA VAL A 29 -9.52 -6.86 -6.63
C VAL A 29 -8.35 -7.33 -5.79
N TYR A 30 -8.03 -6.59 -4.71
CA TYR A 30 -7.09 -7.06 -3.71
C TYR A 30 -7.76 -7.17 -2.35
N LEU A 31 -7.47 -8.26 -1.67
CA LEU A 31 -8.10 -8.62 -0.41
C LEU A 31 -7.08 -9.20 0.57
N GLY A 32 -7.48 -9.40 1.82
CA GLY A 32 -6.64 -10.00 2.85
C GLY A 32 -7.09 -11.40 3.21
N TYR A 33 -6.13 -12.30 3.37
CA TYR A 33 -6.37 -13.55 4.05
C TYR A 33 -6.42 -13.33 5.57
N ARG A 34 -7.00 -14.27 6.34
CA ARG A 34 -7.17 -14.17 7.81
C ARG A 34 -5.89 -13.83 8.58
N VAL A 35 -4.70 -14.15 8.03
CA VAL A 35 -3.39 -13.90 8.63
C VAL A 35 -2.43 -13.24 7.63
N PHE A 36 -1.34 -12.66 8.12
CA PHE A 36 -0.25 -12.05 7.34
C PHE A 36 -0.63 -10.87 6.44
N GLY A 37 -1.80 -10.27 6.63
CA GLY A 37 -2.25 -9.10 5.88
C GLY A 37 -2.07 -7.78 6.63
N ALA A 38 -1.67 -6.70 5.93
CA ALA A 38 -1.42 -5.37 6.52
C ALA A 38 -2.70 -4.61 6.99
N ARG A 39 -3.85 -5.23 7.01
CA ARG A 39 -5.11 -4.70 7.55
C ARG A 39 -5.77 -5.77 8.45
N ALA A 40 -5.11 -6.11 9.56
CA ALA A 40 -5.58 -7.12 10.49
C ALA A 40 -6.98 -6.84 11.08
N SER A 41 -7.43 -5.58 11.09
CA SER A 41 -8.75 -5.17 11.57
C SER A 41 -9.87 -5.25 10.51
N ALA A 42 -9.59 -5.58 9.24
CA ALA A 42 -10.61 -5.91 8.25
C ALA A 42 -11.21 -7.29 8.57
N VAL A 43 -12.39 -7.58 8.04
CA VAL A 43 -13.03 -8.90 8.20
C VAL A 43 -12.12 -9.99 7.62
N ASN A 44 -11.49 -9.70 6.46
CA ASN A 44 -10.64 -10.61 5.70
C ASN A 44 -11.37 -11.92 5.29
N PHE A 45 -10.69 -12.79 4.58
CA PHE A 45 -11.27 -14.01 4.03
C PHE A 45 -10.58 -15.24 4.65
N ASP A 46 -11.34 -16.24 5.02
CA ASP A 46 -10.83 -17.59 5.24
C ASP A 46 -10.72 -18.35 3.91
N ALA A 47 -10.34 -19.63 3.96
CA ALA A 47 -10.11 -20.41 2.74
C ALA A 47 -11.39 -20.61 1.91
N GLU A 48 -12.53 -20.88 2.54
CA GLU A 48 -13.82 -21.10 1.86
C GLU A 48 -14.35 -19.80 1.24
N ALA A 49 -14.34 -18.71 2.00
CA ALA A 49 -14.75 -17.40 1.51
C ALA A 49 -13.82 -16.90 0.38
N LEU A 50 -12.51 -17.18 0.45
CA LEU A 50 -11.56 -16.83 -0.59
C LEU A 50 -11.80 -17.62 -1.87
N GLU A 51 -12.05 -18.93 -1.77
CA GLU A 51 -12.39 -19.75 -2.94
C GLU A 51 -13.67 -19.26 -3.62
N ALA A 52 -14.71 -18.94 -2.83
CA ALA A 52 -15.95 -18.38 -3.35
C ALA A 52 -15.72 -17.00 -4.01
N ALA A 53 -14.89 -16.15 -3.40
CA ALA A 53 -14.49 -14.84 -3.94
C ALA A 53 -13.75 -14.96 -5.28
N VAL A 54 -12.81 -15.89 -5.39
CA VAL A 54 -12.06 -16.17 -6.63
C VAL A 54 -13.00 -16.63 -7.73
N ARG A 55 -13.87 -17.60 -7.44
CA ARG A 55 -14.85 -18.09 -8.42
C ARG A 55 -15.78 -16.98 -8.92
N TYR A 56 -16.29 -16.15 -8.01
CA TYR A 56 -17.14 -15.03 -8.37
C TYR A 56 -16.40 -14.02 -9.25
N ALA A 57 -15.23 -13.60 -8.85
CA ALA A 57 -14.42 -12.62 -9.59
C ALA A 57 -14.03 -13.15 -10.99
N HIS A 58 -13.53 -14.38 -11.08
CA HIS A 58 -13.13 -15.01 -12.33
C HIS A 58 -14.30 -15.18 -13.32
N LEU A 59 -15.51 -15.43 -12.82
CA LEU A 59 -16.72 -15.47 -13.65
C LEU A 59 -16.92 -14.16 -14.44
N TYR A 60 -16.55 -13.01 -13.82
CA TYR A 60 -16.64 -11.67 -14.43
C TYR A 60 -15.31 -11.18 -15.02
N HIS A 61 -14.32 -12.07 -15.21
CA HIS A 61 -12.97 -11.74 -15.71
C HIS A 61 -12.23 -10.71 -14.85
N VAL A 62 -12.40 -10.80 -13.52
CA VAL A 62 -11.72 -9.98 -12.53
C VAL A 62 -10.67 -10.79 -11.79
N ARG A 63 -9.42 -10.32 -11.75
CA ARG A 63 -8.31 -10.96 -11.04
C ARG A 63 -8.42 -10.77 -9.54
N VAL A 64 -7.88 -11.72 -8.76
CA VAL A 64 -7.87 -11.68 -7.30
C VAL A 64 -6.44 -11.74 -6.78
N TYR A 65 -6.01 -10.68 -6.07
CA TYR A 65 -4.69 -10.58 -5.48
C TYR A 65 -4.79 -10.61 -3.95
N VAL A 66 -4.09 -11.57 -3.34
CA VAL A 66 -4.14 -11.77 -1.89
C VAL A 66 -2.97 -11.05 -1.22
N THR A 67 -3.24 -10.23 -0.21
CA THR A 67 -2.17 -9.56 0.54
C THR A 67 -1.57 -10.48 1.59
N VAL A 68 -0.28 -10.80 1.44
CA VAL A 68 0.61 -11.46 2.41
C VAL A 68 1.76 -10.50 2.68
N ASN A 69 1.40 -9.27 3.07
CA ASN A 69 2.29 -8.12 3.05
C ASN A 69 2.61 -7.58 4.44
N THR A 70 2.80 -8.48 5.40
CA THR A 70 3.41 -8.19 6.70
C THR A 70 4.80 -8.78 6.78
N LEU A 71 5.64 -8.25 7.68
CA LEU A 71 6.89 -8.90 8.06
C LEU A 71 6.60 -10.13 8.91
N VAL A 72 7.32 -11.21 8.68
CA VAL A 72 7.10 -12.52 9.32
C VAL A 72 8.21 -12.82 10.32
N LYS A 73 7.84 -13.26 11.51
CA LYS A 73 8.77 -13.66 12.58
C LYS A 73 9.36 -15.06 12.30
N PRO A 74 10.55 -15.37 12.82
CA PRO A 74 11.15 -16.70 12.63
C PRO A 74 10.25 -17.86 13.05
N GLY A 75 9.50 -17.70 14.16
CA GLY A 75 8.58 -18.73 14.67
C GLY A 75 7.28 -18.89 13.89
N GLU A 76 6.97 -18.00 12.94
CA GLU A 76 5.72 -18.00 12.17
C GLU A 76 5.87 -18.68 10.77
N MET A 77 7.07 -19.17 10.44
CA MET A 77 7.35 -19.69 9.08
C MET A 77 6.51 -20.90 8.70
N GLN A 78 6.16 -21.75 9.66
CA GLN A 78 5.31 -22.92 9.43
C GLN A 78 3.85 -22.49 9.17
N ASP A 79 3.33 -21.56 9.96
CA ASP A 79 1.97 -21.01 9.77
C ASP A 79 1.86 -20.27 8.45
N LEU A 80 2.92 -19.53 8.05
CA LEU A 80 3.01 -18.90 6.75
C LEU A 80 2.91 -19.92 5.61
N HIS A 81 3.67 -21.01 5.69
CA HIS A 81 3.66 -22.07 4.68
C HIS A 81 2.24 -22.66 4.52
N ALA A 82 1.57 -22.97 5.62
CA ALA A 82 0.20 -23.48 5.60
C ALA A 82 -0.77 -22.48 4.97
N ALA A 83 -0.68 -21.19 5.35
CA ALA A 83 -1.53 -20.14 4.79
C ALA A 83 -1.31 -19.93 3.28
N LEU A 84 -0.06 -19.98 2.82
CA LEU A 84 0.26 -19.89 1.39
C LEU A 84 -0.27 -21.08 0.60
N GLY A 85 -0.23 -22.29 1.20
CA GLY A 85 -0.83 -23.50 0.62
C GLY A 85 -2.33 -23.37 0.43
N GLU A 86 -3.04 -22.87 1.45
CA GLU A 86 -4.48 -22.61 1.39
C GLU A 86 -4.80 -21.55 0.31
N ILE A 87 -4.07 -20.43 0.28
CA ILE A 87 -4.24 -19.36 -0.72
C ILE A 87 -4.01 -19.90 -2.15
N ALA A 88 -2.93 -20.64 -2.36
CA ALA A 88 -2.62 -21.18 -3.68
C ALA A 88 -3.69 -22.18 -4.18
N ALA A 89 -4.26 -22.96 -3.26
CA ALA A 89 -5.33 -23.93 -3.57
C ALA A 89 -6.63 -23.28 -4.05
N THR A 90 -6.91 -22.03 -3.66
CA THR A 90 -8.12 -21.31 -4.09
C THR A 90 -8.09 -20.85 -5.55
N GLY A 91 -6.92 -20.87 -6.20
CA GLY A 91 -6.75 -20.34 -7.55
C GLY A 91 -6.58 -18.82 -7.60
N ALA A 92 -6.24 -18.16 -6.49
CA ALA A 92 -5.88 -16.73 -6.49
C ALA A 92 -4.74 -16.43 -7.48
N ASP A 93 -4.80 -15.26 -8.13
CA ASP A 93 -3.90 -14.92 -9.25
C ASP A 93 -2.51 -14.48 -8.77
N ALA A 94 -2.43 -13.75 -7.66
CA ALA A 94 -1.15 -13.28 -7.13
C ALA A 94 -1.16 -13.07 -5.61
N ALA A 95 0.03 -13.12 -5.02
CA ALA A 95 0.30 -12.65 -3.67
C ALA A 95 1.01 -11.28 -3.70
N ILE A 96 0.49 -10.31 -2.94
CA ILE A 96 1.16 -9.01 -2.73
C ILE A 96 2.03 -9.15 -1.48
N VAL A 97 3.37 -9.06 -1.63
CA VAL A 97 4.35 -9.46 -0.62
C VAL A 97 5.29 -8.30 -0.27
N GLN A 98 5.63 -8.16 1.01
CA GLN A 98 6.66 -7.24 1.52
C GLN A 98 7.94 -7.97 1.92
N ASP A 99 7.81 -9.11 2.58
CA ASP A 99 8.90 -9.85 3.22
C ASP A 99 9.67 -10.70 2.19
N LEU A 100 11.00 -10.60 2.20
CA LEU A 100 11.86 -11.34 1.28
C LEU A 100 11.81 -12.87 1.49
N GLY A 101 11.60 -13.31 2.73
CA GLY A 101 11.44 -14.74 3.03
C GLY A 101 10.11 -15.29 2.54
N VAL A 102 9.03 -14.49 2.62
CA VAL A 102 7.73 -14.82 2.01
C VAL A 102 7.88 -14.95 0.49
N ALA A 103 8.54 -13.99 -0.16
CA ALA A 103 8.78 -14.03 -1.60
C ALA A 103 9.57 -15.28 -2.02
N ALA A 104 10.63 -15.61 -1.27
CA ALA A 104 11.43 -16.81 -1.52
C ALA A 104 10.62 -18.10 -1.36
N MET A 105 9.74 -18.17 -0.34
CA MET A 105 8.86 -19.33 -0.09
C MET A 105 7.84 -19.49 -1.22
N VAL A 106 7.11 -18.43 -1.60
CA VAL A 106 6.13 -18.48 -2.69
C VAL A 106 6.79 -18.97 -3.97
N ARG A 107 7.94 -18.39 -4.30
CA ARG A 107 8.64 -18.75 -5.53
C ARG A 107 9.09 -20.21 -5.56
N ARG A 108 9.60 -20.75 -4.44
CA ARG A 108 10.11 -22.11 -4.33
C ARG A 108 9.00 -23.16 -4.29
N GLU A 109 7.92 -22.87 -3.57
CA GLU A 109 6.93 -23.89 -3.20
C GLU A 109 5.56 -23.67 -3.84
N PHE A 110 5.24 -22.44 -4.26
CA PHE A 110 3.95 -22.07 -4.86
C PHE A 110 4.12 -21.29 -6.19
N PRO A 111 4.87 -21.82 -7.17
CA PRO A 111 5.25 -21.07 -8.39
C PRO A 111 4.07 -20.70 -9.29
N ALA A 112 2.90 -21.30 -9.10
CA ALA A 112 1.67 -20.91 -9.80
C ALA A 112 1.06 -19.59 -9.29
N LEU A 113 1.42 -19.15 -8.08
CA LEU A 113 0.96 -17.90 -7.49
C LEU A 113 1.95 -16.78 -7.87
N ALA A 114 1.49 -15.82 -8.68
CA ALA A 114 2.32 -14.69 -9.09
C ALA A 114 2.72 -13.82 -7.88
N LEU A 115 3.90 -13.19 -7.96
CA LEU A 115 4.40 -12.29 -6.92
C LEU A 115 4.26 -10.83 -7.35
N HIS A 116 3.59 -10.03 -6.53
CA HIS A 116 3.55 -8.57 -6.65
C HIS A 116 4.29 -7.94 -5.47
N ALA A 117 5.27 -7.10 -5.76
CA ALA A 117 6.00 -6.38 -4.71
C ALA A 117 5.09 -5.33 -4.07
N SER A 118 4.87 -5.44 -2.77
CA SER A 118 4.06 -4.48 -2.01
C SER A 118 4.70 -3.09 -2.02
N THR A 119 3.89 -2.04 -1.97
CA THR A 119 4.35 -0.66 -1.73
C THR A 119 5.23 -0.56 -0.47
N GLN A 120 5.04 -1.46 0.50
CA GLN A 120 5.84 -1.51 1.74
C GLN A 120 7.29 -1.96 1.52
N MET A 121 7.66 -2.49 0.34
CA MET A 121 9.06 -2.71 -0.05
C MET A 121 9.78 -1.41 -0.41
N ALA A 122 9.07 -0.29 -0.47
CA ALA A 122 9.59 1.05 -0.77
C ALA A 122 10.40 1.13 -2.09
N ILE A 123 9.98 0.40 -3.12
CA ILE A 123 10.61 0.47 -4.43
C ILE A 123 10.22 1.79 -5.09
N CYS A 124 11.23 2.58 -5.50
CA CYS A 124 11.02 3.93 -6.02
C CYS A 124 11.91 4.28 -7.23
N ASN A 125 12.63 3.31 -7.80
CA ASN A 125 13.52 3.53 -8.95
C ASN A 125 13.69 2.27 -9.81
N ALA A 126 14.31 2.43 -10.97
CA ALA A 126 14.51 1.36 -11.94
C ALA A 126 15.39 0.20 -11.41
N GLU A 127 16.44 0.48 -10.61
CA GLU A 127 17.27 -0.58 -10.05
C GLU A 127 16.52 -1.45 -9.06
N GLY A 128 15.70 -0.84 -8.18
CA GLY A 128 14.81 -1.57 -7.29
C GLY A 128 13.82 -2.44 -8.04
N ALA A 129 13.31 -1.95 -9.17
CA ALA A 129 12.41 -2.70 -10.04
C ALA A 129 13.11 -3.88 -10.74
N ARG A 130 14.34 -3.69 -11.25
CA ARG A 130 15.16 -4.78 -11.82
C ARG A 130 15.46 -5.85 -10.78
N LEU A 131 15.81 -5.44 -9.55
CA LEU A 131 16.01 -6.37 -8.45
C LEU A 131 14.74 -7.16 -8.13
N ALA A 132 13.58 -6.48 -8.01
CA ALA A 132 12.32 -7.16 -7.78
C ALA A 132 12.02 -8.20 -8.88
N ARG A 133 12.24 -7.84 -10.16
CA ARG A 133 12.10 -8.77 -11.27
C ARG A 133 13.02 -9.97 -11.13
N SER A 134 14.29 -9.78 -10.75
CA SER A 134 15.24 -10.88 -10.54
C SER A 134 14.86 -11.79 -9.36
N LEU A 135 14.13 -11.26 -8.38
CA LEU A 135 13.54 -12.03 -7.28
C LEU A 135 12.24 -12.77 -7.68
N GLY A 136 11.78 -12.62 -8.93
CA GLY A 136 10.60 -13.29 -9.45
C GLY A 136 9.31 -12.52 -9.29
N PHE A 137 9.36 -11.25 -8.93
CA PHE A 137 8.17 -10.40 -8.95
C PHE A 137 7.77 -10.05 -10.39
N SER A 138 6.50 -10.18 -10.71
CA SER A 138 5.92 -9.79 -12.00
C SER A 138 5.44 -8.34 -12.00
N ARG A 139 5.14 -7.79 -10.81
CA ARG A 139 4.62 -6.44 -10.63
C ARG A 139 5.26 -5.75 -9.44
N VAL A 140 5.45 -4.43 -9.56
CA VAL A 140 5.87 -3.55 -8.46
C VAL A 140 4.77 -2.53 -8.17
N VAL A 141 4.27 -2.52 -6.93
CA VAL A 141 3.46 -1.42 -6.40
C VAL A 141 4.41 -0.36 -5.89
N LEU A 142 4.52 0.75 -6.60
CA LEU A 142 5.45 1.82 -6.24
C LEU A 142 5.18 2.39 -4.85
N ALA A 143 6.24 2.87 -4.22
CA ALA A 143 6.12 3.71 -3.05
C ALA A 143 5.26 4.95 -3.38
N ARG A 144 4.41 5.38 -2.43
CA ARG A 144 3.46 6.50 -2.65
C ARG A 144 4.16 7.85 -2.78
N GLU A 145 5.42 7.90 -2.45
CA GLU A 145 6.31 9.05 -2.48
C GLU A 145 6.99 9.26 -3.85
N CYS A 146 6.82 8.30 -4.77
CA CYS A 146 7.38 8.38 -6.11
C CYS A 146 6.72 9.49 -6.94
N SER A 147 7.52 10.11 -7.80
CA SER A 147 7.07 11.01 -8.84
C SER A 147 6.59 10.22 -10.08
N LEU A 148 5.97 10.93 -11.03
CA LEU A 148 5.61 10.35 -12.33
C LEU A 148 6.86 9.95 -13.14
N GLU A 149 7.97 10.68 -12.98
CA GLU A 149 9.26 10.37 -13.56
C GLU A 149 9.81 9.03 -13.04
N ASP A 150 9.76 8.82 -11.71
CA ASP A 150 10.13 7.54 -11.10
C ASP A 150 9.24 6.40 -11.62
N ALA A 151 7.93 6.63 -11.74
CA ALA A 151 6.98 5.64 -12.26
C ALA A 151 7.29 5.25 -13.70
N HIS A 152 7.63 6.23 -14.55
CA HIS A 152 8.04 6.00 -15.92
C HIS A 152 9.35 5.22 -16.00
N ALA A 153 10.38 5.61 -15.24
CA ALA A 153 11.66 4.92 -15.19
C ALA A 153 11.53 3.44 -14.76
N VAL A 154 10.63 3.16 -13.81
CA VAL A 154 10.30 1.79 -13.40
C VAL A 154 9.57 1.04 -14.49
N ALA A 155 8.60 1.64 -15.17
CA ALA A 155 7.85 1.01 -16.27
C ALA A 155 8.75 0.63 -17.44
N GLU A 156 9.76 1.45 -17.76
CA GLU A 156 10.76 1.16 -18.80
C GLU A 156 11.63 -0.09 -18.52
N THR A 157 11.69 -0.56 -17.28
CA THR A 157 12.38 -1.83 -16.96
C THR A 157 11.62 -3.05 -17.48
N GLY A 158 10.39 -2.89 -17.96
CA GLY A 158 9.52 -3.94 -18.46
C GLY A 158 8.82 -4.76 -17.36
N ILE A 159 8.94 -4.39 -16.07
CA ILE A 159 8.11 -4.94 -15.00
C ILE A 159 6.76 -4.22 -14.97
N GLU A 160 5.67 -4.92 -14.66
CA GLU A 160 4.39 -4.24 -14.48
C GLU A 160 4.45 -3.25 -13.31
N THR A 161 4.07 -2.01 -13.59
CA THR A 161 4.11 -0.92 -12.61
C THR A 161 2.70 -0.56 -12.16
N GLU A 162 2.48 -0.56 -10.84
CA GLU A 162 1.22 -0.22 -10.19
C GLU A 162 1.38 1.04 -9.34
N VAL A 163 0.43 1.99 -9.44
CA VAL A 163 0.41 3.22 -8.65
C VAL A 163 -0.93 3.42 -7.96
N PHE A 164 -0.91 4.04 -6.79
CA PHE A 164 -2.16 4.47 -6.14
C PHE A 164 -2.74 5.69 -6.84
N VAL A 165 -4.07 5.69 -7.03
CA VAL A 165 -4.79 6.80 -7.70
C VAL A 165 -5.88 7.41 -6.83
N HIS A 166 -6.33 6.72 -5.77
CA HIS A 166 -7.40 7.23 -4.91
C HIS A 166 -7.28 6.71 -3.47
N GLY A 167 -7.70 7.56 -2.52
CA GLY A 167 -7.87 7.21 -1.12
C GLY A 167 -6.72 7.66 -0.21
N ALA A 168 -6.59 7.04 0.95
CA ALA A 168 -5.68 7.49 1.99
C ALA A 168 -4.19 7.40 1.61
N LEU A 169 -3.47 8.51 1.80
CA LEU A 169 -2.01 8.54 1.77
C LEU A 169 -1.43 8.20 3.14
N CYS A 170 -0.25 7.57 3.14
CA CYS A 170 0.58 7.44 4.33
C CYS A 170 1.46 8.68 4.46
N THR A 171 1.66 9.19 5.68
CA THR A 171 2.52 10.34 5.94
C THR A 171 4.00 9.98 5.90
N ALA A 172 4.32 8.75 6.32
CA ALA A 172 5.69 8.25 6.27
C ALA A 172 5.94 7.49 4.97
N VAL A 173 7.18 7.48 4.53
CA VAL A 173 7.66 6.61 3.44
C VAL A 173 7.14 5.19 3.65
N SER A 174 6.62 4.62 2.59
CA SER A 174 5.94 3.33 2.61
C SER A 174 6.81 2.23 3.24
N GLY A 175 6.26 1.47 4.20
CA GLY A 175 6.96 0.42 4.92
C GLY A 175 8.01 0.88 5.96
N ARG A 176 8.20 2.19 6.16
CA ARG A 176 9.27 2.77 6.98
C ARG A 176 8.78 3.47 8.24
N CYS A 177 7.58 3.16 8.71
CA CYS A 177 7.01 3.77 9.90
C CYS A 177 7.04 2.80 11.09
N LEU A 178 7.82 3.16 12.11
CA LEU A 178 7.89 2.46 13.39
C LEU A 178 7.15 3.20 14.53
N MET A 179 6.53 4.37 14.25
CA MET A 179 5.91 5.20 15.29
C MET A 179 4.82 4.47 16.06
N SER A 180 3.99 3.69 15.36
CA SER A 180 2.90 2.95 16.00
C SER A 180 3.38 1.80 16.87
N SER A 181 4.44 1.11 16.47
CA SER A 181 5.03 0.02 17.24
C SER A 181 5.79 0.55 18.45
N MET A 182 6.69 1.51 18.25
CA MET A 182 7.54 2.06 19.32
C MET A 182 6.76 2.83 20.40
N SER A 183 5.62 3.46 20.03
CA SER A 183 4.77 4.17 20.97
C SER A 183 3.70 3.31 21.65
N GLY A 184 3.32 2.15 21.08
CA GLY A 184 2.19 1.39 21.59
C GLY A 184 2.21 -0.13 21.31
N GLY A 185 3.32 -0.70 20.80
CA GLY A 185 3.45 -2.12 20.52
C GLY A 185 2.70 -2.61 19.29
N ARG A 186 1.96 -1.73 18.58
CA ARG A 186 1.14 -2.06 17.41
C ARG A 186 1.88 -1.79 16.11
N SER A 187 2.53 -2.82 15.55
CA SER A 187 3.34 -2.64 14.35
C SER A 187 2.51 -2.37 13.09
N GLY A 188 2.84 -1.27 12.38
CA GLY A 188 2.31 -0.98 11.06
C GLY A 188 2.78 -2.00 10.01
N ASN A 189 3.99 -2.53 10.16
CA ASN A 189 4.57 -3.56 9.29
C ASN A 189 3.97 -4.96 9.54
N ARG A 190 3.14 -5.08 10.58
CA ARG A 190 2.38 -6.30 10.90
C ARG A 190 0.86 -6.07 10.85
N GLY A 191 0.42 -5.00 10.17
CA GLY A 191 -0.98 -4.74 9.91
C GLY A 191 -1.78 -4.11 11.05
N ARG A 192 -1.13 -3.69 12.14
CA ARG A 192 -1.79 -3.20 13.35
C ARG A 192 -1.60 -1.70 13.63
N CYS A 193 -1.29 -0.92 12.60
CA CYS A 193 -1.07 0.52 12.72
C CYS A 193 -2.21 1.24 13.46
N ALA A 194 -1.87 1.95 14.56
CA ALA A 194 -2.78 2.77 15.34
C ALA A 194 -3.03 4.17 14.76
N GLN A 195 -2.45 4.48 13.58
CA GLN A 195 -2.54 5.77 12.90
C GLN A 195 -2.05 6.97 13.75
N PRO A 196 -0.86 6.91 14.40
CA PRO A 196 -0.36 8.01 15.24
C PRO A 196 -0.21 9.33 14.47
N CYS A 197 0.00 9.29 13.16
CA CYS A 197 0.03 10.48 12.29
C CYS A 197 -1.30 11.27 12.26
N ARG A 198 -2.41 10.69 12.70
CA ARG A 198 -3.73 11.35 12.81
C ARG A 198 -3.98 11.92 14.20
N GLN A 199 -3.04 11.77 15.13
CA GLN A 199 -3.14 12.37 16.48
C GLN A 199 -2.65 13.81 16.46
N GLY A 200 -3.01 14.56 17.54
CA GLY A 200 -2.53 15.93 17.72
C GLY A 200 -1.09 15.98 18.17
N PHE A 201 -0.31 16.84 17.54
CA PHE A 201 1.04 17.21 17.93
C PHE A 201 1.13 18.72 18.15
N ARG A 202 2.18 19.14 18.87
CA ARG A 202 2.59 20.55 19.00
C ARG A 202 3.96 20.72 18.36
N MET A 203 4.17 21.80 17.63
CA MET A 203 5.44 22.19 17.05
C MET A 203 5.43 23.69 16.78
N ASP A 204 6.37 24.44 17.34
CA ASP A 204 6.60 25.88 17.08
C ASP A 204 5.29 26.72 17.04
N GLY A 205 4.48 26.64 18.10
CA GLY A 205 3.22 27.38 18.24
C GLY A 205 2.03 26.78 17.47
N MET A 206 2.22 25.79 16.65
CA MET A 206 1.13 25.00 16.04
C MET A 206 0.66 23.88 16.97
N GLN A 207 -0.63 23.58 16.92
CA GLN A 207 -1.22 22.43 17.58
C GLN A 207 -2.32 21.83 16.71
N GLY A 208 -2.30 20.50 16.56
CA GLY A 208 -3.29 19.77 15.76
C GLY A 208 -2.69 18.49 15.15
N PRO A 209 -3.42 17.85 14.24
CA PRO A 209 -2.95 16.66 13.52
C PRO A 209 -1.95 17.05 12.41
N LEU A 210 -0.80 17.60 12.80
CA LEU A 210 0.20 18.21 11.91
C LEU A 210 0.76 17.28 10.85
N LEU A 211 0.61 15.96 11.03
CA LEU A 211 1.08 14.92 10.11
C LEU A 211 -0.08 14.30 9.30
N SER A 212 -1.31 14.82 9.45
CA SER A 212 -2.48 14.27 8.76
C SER A 212 -2.51 14.68 7.29
N LEU A 213 -2.50 13.71 6.36
CA LEU A 213 -2.59 13.97 4.93
C LEU A 213 -4.03 13.94 4.43
N ARG A 214 -4.29 14.70 3.35
CA ARG A 214 -5.50 14.61 2.52
C ARG A 214 -5.56 13.27 1.79
N ASP A 215 -6.73 12.92 1.29
CA ASP A 215 -6.88 11.74 0.45
C ASP A 215 -6.42 12.05 -0.99
N LEU A 216 -5.76 11.06 -1.61
CA LEU A 216 -5.33 11.12 -3.00
C LEU A 216 -6.55 11.06 -3.93
N CYS A 217 -6.54 11.85 -5.01
CA CYS A 217 -7.47 11.70 -6.13
C CYS A 217 -6.82 12.15 -7.42
N LEU A 218 -6.61 11.22 -8.34
CA LEU A 218 -5.99 11.45 -9.65
C LEU A 218 -7.00 11.26 -10.80
N LEU A 219 -8.29 11.44 -10.53
CA LEU A 219 -9.35 11.26 -11.53
C LEU A 219 -9.11 12.13 -12.76
N ASP A 220 -8.78 13.41 -12.55
CA ASP A 220 -8.59 14.39 -13.61
C ASP A 220 -7.28 14.17 -14.39
N ASP A 221 -6.36 13.37 -13.84
CA ASP A 221 -5.02 13.12 -14.38
C ASP A 221 -4.89 11.74 -15.07
N LEU A 222 -5.99 11.00 -15.22
CA LEU A 222 -5.99 9.66 -15.84
C LEU A 222 -5.34 9.61 -17.23
N PRO A 223 -5.53 10.58 -18.16
CA PRO A 223 -4.85 10.53 -19.45
C PRO A 223 -3.32 10.51 -19.33
N VAL A 224 -2.76 11.29 -18.41
CA VAL A 224 -1.31 11.34 -18.17
C VAL A 224 -0.80 10.03 -17.60
N LEU A 225 -1.54 9.44 -16.63
CA LEU A 225 -1.20 8.14 -16.04
C LEU A 225 -1.28 7.02 -17.08
N CYS A 226 -2.30 6.99 -17.91
CA CYS A 226 -2.43 5.99 -18.97
C CYS A 226 -1.29 6.09 -20.02
N ALA A 227 -0.76 7.30 -20.25
CA ALA A 227 0.35 7.52 -21.17
C ALA A 227 1.74 7.22 -20.55
N SER A 228 1.86 7.12 -19.22
CA SER A 228 3.14 6.96 -18.50
C SER A 228 3.74 5.56 -18.55
N GLY A 229 3.04 4.56 -19.07
CA GLY A 229 3.47 3.16 -19.08
C GLY A 229 3.05 2.37 -17.84
N VAL A 230 2.37 3.00 -16.88
CA VAL A 230 1.78 2.33 -15.71
C VAL A 230 0.73 1.31 -16.16
N ARG A 231 0.73 0.12 -15.58
CA ARG A 231 -0.15 -1.00 -15.94
C ARG A 231 -1.30 -1.25 -14.99
N SER A 232 -1.25 -0.72 -13.77
CA SER A 232 -2.31 -0.89 -12.77
C SER A 232 -2.53 0.39 -11.96
N LEU A 233 -3.79 0.77 -11.79
CA LEU A 233 -4.27 1.92 -11.03
C LEU A 233 -4.99 1.42 -9.77
N LYS A 234 -4.38 1.63 -8.61
CA LYS A 234 -4.85 1.08 -7.34
C LYS A 234 -5.67 2.07 -6.53
N VAL A 235 -6.85 1.65 -6.11
CA VAL A 235 -7.69 2.36 -5.14
C VAL A 235 -7.38 1.86 -3.73
N GLU A 236 -7.05 2.75 -2.78
CA GLU A 236 -6.92 2.40 -1.35
C GLU A 236 -8.29 2.39 -0.68
N GLY A 237 -8.58 1.37 0.14
CA GLY A 237 -9.88 1.34 0.83
C GLY A 237 -10.31 0.03 1.47
N ARG A 238 -9.44 -0.91 1.84
CA ARG A 238 -9.85 -2.20 2.46
C ARG A 238 -10.64 -2.10 3.78
N LEU A 239 -10.59 -0.95 4.44
CA LEU A 239 -11.38 -0.65 5.65
C LEU A 239 -12.58 0.26 5.35
N LYS A 240 -12.93 0.42 4.08
CA LYS A 240 -14.06 1.24 3.64
C LYS A 240 -15.29 0.37 3.38
N SER A 241 -16.48 1.01 3.42
CA SER A 241 -17.74 0.33 3.17
C SER A 241 -17.90 -0.12 1.70
N PRO A 242 -18.75 -1.09 1.42
CA PRO A 242 -19.08 -1.49 0.04
C PRO A 242 -19.56 -0.32 -0.82
N GLU A 243 -20.30 0.63 -0.28
CA GLU A 243 -20.77 1.80 -1.01
C GLU A 243 -19.61 2.71 -1.46
N TYR A 244 -18.59 2.88 -0.61
CA TYR A 244 -17.37 3.59 -1.02
C TYR A 244 -16.72 2.88 -2.20
N VAL A 245 -16.59 1.56 -2.12
CA VAL A 245 -15.98 0.76 -3.19
C VAL A 245 -16.79 0.89 -4.48
N ALA A 246 -18.11 0.76 -4.42
CA ALA A 246 -19.00 0.89 -5.57
C ALA A 246 -18.88 2.27 -6.25
N VAL A 247 -18.97 3.36 -5.46
CA VAL A 247 -18.90 4.73 -6.00
C VAL A 247 -17.54 5.00 -6.64
N VAL A 248 -16.43 4.72 -5.91
CA VAL A 248 -15.09 5.00 -6.42
C VAL A 248 -14.80 4.18 -7.67
N THR A 249 -15.07 2.87 -7.65
CA THR A 249 -14.84 1.98 -8.79
C THR A 249 -15.62 2.44 -10.02
N SER A 250 -16.92 2.71 -9.87
CA SER A 250 -17.76 3.12 -11.00
C SER A 250 -17.36 4.48 -11.59
N VAL A 251 -16.89 5.43 -10.77
CA VAL A 251 -16.39 6.72 -11.25
C VAL A 251 -15.12 6.55 -12.06
N TYR A 252 -14.12 5.82 -11.51
CA TYR A 252 -12.86 5.56 -12.21
C TYR A 252 -13.06 4.72 -13.47
N ARG A 253 -13.99 3.74 -13.46
CA ARG A 253 -14.30 2.94 -14.63
C ARG A 253 -14.86 3.78 -15.76
N ARG A 254 -15.86 4.62 -15.50
CA ARG A 254 -16.41 5.54 -16.52
C ARG A 254 -15.35 6.49 -17.06
N ALA A 255 -14.50 7.01 -16.19
CA ALA A 255 -13.42 7.92 -16.62
C ALA A 255 -12.38 7.20 -17.51
N LEU A 256 -11.98 5.97 -17.17
CA LEU A 256 -11.07 5.15 -17.98
C LEU A 256 -11.71 4.78 -19.33
N ASP A 257 -12.99 4.47 -19.37
CA ASP A 257 -13.71 4.20 -20.62
C ASP A 257 -13.73 5.45 -21.52
N ALA A 258 -13.93 6.64 -20.94
CA ALA A 258 -13.84 7.89 -21.67
C ALA A 258 -12.42 8.18 -22.19
N VAL A 259 -11.36 7.83 -21.44
CA VAL A 259 -9.98 7.92 -21.92
C VAL A 259 -9.76 6.98 -23.12
N ALA A 260 -10.26 5.75 -23.06
CA ALA A 260 -10.16 4.77 -24.15
C ALA A 260 -10.84 5.28 -25.44
N GLN A 261 -11.97 5.95 -25.28
CA GLN A 261 -12.74 6.53 -26.39
C GLN A 261 -12.17 7.86 -26.90
N GLY A 262 -11.12 8.42 -26.27
CA GLY A 262 -10.52 9.70 -26.64
C GLY A 262 -11.40 10.92 -26.34
N ASN A 263 -12.45 10.76 -25.54
CA ASN A 263 -13.43 11.82 -25.22
C ASN A 263 -13.40 12.26 -23.75
N PHE A 264 -12.38 11.85 -22.99
CA PHE A 264 -12.24 12.20 -21.59
C PHE A 264 -12.27 13.72 -21.37
N ARG A 265 -13.08 14.14 -20.41
CA ARG A 265 -13.09 15.50 -19.86
C ARG A 265 -13.24 15.41 -18.35
N PRO A 266 -12.52 16.25 -17.56
CA PRO A 266 -12.77 16.39 -16.14
C PRO A 266 -14.25 16.69 -15.86
N ASP A 267 -14.86 15.88 -15.01
CA ASP A 267 -16.28 16.02 -14.68
C ASP A 267 -16.44 16.42 -13.21
N PRO A 268 -16.88 17.69 -12.94
CA PRO A 268 -17.10 18.17 -11.59
C PRO A 268 -18.11 17.32 -10.80
N VAL A 269 -19.10 16.70 -11.46
CA VAL A 269 -20.10 15.86 -10.81
C VAL A 269 -19.46 14.58 -10.28
N GLN A 270 -18.61 13.92 -11.10
CA GLN A 270 -17.87 12.75 -10.67
C GLN A 270 -16.93 13.08 -9.51
N ARG A 271 -16.25 14.23 -9.56
CA ARG A 271 -15.40 14.69 -8.46
C ARG A 271 -16.20 14.96 -7.19
N GLU A 272 -17.39 15.55 -7.29
CA GLU A 272 -18.27 15.78 -6.16
C GLU A 272 -18.78 14.46 -5.55
N GLN A 273 -19.10 13.45 -6.36
CA GLN A 273 -19.45 12.11 -5.89
C GLN A 273 -18.34 11.49 -5.04
N LEU A 274 -17.06 11.62 -5.48
CA LEU A 274 -15.92 11.14 -4.71
C LEU A 274 -15.70 11.90 -3.41
N LEU A 275 -15.84 13.23 -3.41
CA LEU A 275 -15.76 14.06 -2.21
C LEU A 275 -16.87 13.72 -1.22
N GLN A 276 -18.09 13.47 -1.72
CA GLN A 276 -19.24 13.15 -0.90
C GLN A 276 -19.11 11.80 -0.21
N ILE A 277 -18.59 10.78 -0.90
CA ILE A 277 -18.47 9.45 -0.30
C ILE A 277 -17.38 9.40 0.75
N PHE A 278 -16.25 10.08 0.55
CA PHE A 278 -15.22 10.24 1.57
C PHE A 278 -14.13 11.24 1.18
N ASN A 279 -13.79 12.17 2.07
CA ASN A 279 -12.60 13.02 1.97
C ASN A 279 -12.15 13.52 3.36
N ARG A 280 -10.85 13.86 3.50
CA ARG A 280 -10.27 14.51 4.68
C ARG A 280 -9.69 15.86 4.28
N GLY A 281 -10.52 16.91 4.37
CA GLY A 281 -10.09 18.26 3.98
C GLY A 281 -9.87 18.43 2.48
N GLY A 282 -10.64 17.71 1.67
CA GLY A 282 -10.50 17.68 0.21
C GLY A 282 -9.50 16.66 -0.30
N PHE A 283 -9.12 16.80 -1.57
CA PHE A 283 -8.19 15.91 -2.27
C PHE A 283 -6.85 16.56 -2.57
N THR A 284 -5.83 15.70 -2.75
CA THR A 284 -4.50 16.05 -3.23
C THR A 284 -4.12 15.23 -4.46
N ARG A 285 -3.23 15.77 -5.31
CA ARG A 285 -2.60 15.04 -6.41
C ARG A 285 -1.41 14.18 -5.95
N GLY A 286 -1.04 14.24 -4.64
CA GLY A 286 0.03 13.44 -4.06
C GLY A 286 1.43 13.79 -4.60
N HIS A 287 2.40 13.00 -4.16
CA HIS A 287 3.79 13.16 -4.62
C HIS A 287 3.94 12.86 -6.11
N ILE A 288 3.17 11.91 -6.62
CA ILE A 288 3.27 11.45 -8.01
C ILE A 288 3.11 12.59 -9.03
N LEU A 289 2.29 13.58 -8.73
CA LEU A 289 2.10 14.77 -9.56
C LEU A 289 2.59 16.06 -8.87
N GLY A 290 3.57 15.92 -7.97
CA GLY A 290 4.31 17.04 -7.40
C GLY A 290 3.49 17.98 -6.53
N ALA A 291 2.52 17.48 -5.76
CA ALA A 291 1.77 18.30 -4.82
C ALA A 291 2.68 18.97 -3.79
N GLU A 292 2.47 20.27 -3.55
CA GLU A 292 3.18 21.00 -2.52
C GLU A 292 2.75 20.56 -1.11
N ASP A 293 3.60 20.77 -0.10
CA ASP A 293 3.34 20.32 1.27
C ASP A 293 2.02 20.84 1.84
N VAL A 294 1.64 22.07 1.50
CA VAL A 294 0.37 22.70 1.90
C VAL A 294 -0.86 22.05 1.26
N ASP A 295 -0.69 21.39 0.13
CA ASP A 295 -1.74 20.67 -0.58
C ASP A 295 -1.77 19.19 -0.22
N LEU A 296 -0.73 18.68 0.42
CA LEU A 296 -0.66 17.32 0.97
C LEU A 296 -1.28 17.23 2.35
N VAL A 297 -0.97 18.17 3.26
CA VAL A 297 -1.32 18.11 4.67
C VAL A 297 -2.69 18.75 4.94
N THR A 298 -3.45 18.18 5.86
CA THR A 298 -4.67 18.76 6.42
C THR A 298 -4.56 18.81 7.95
N PRO A 299 -4.00 19.91 8.53
CA PRO A 299 -3.71 19.99 9.96
C PRO A 299 -4.98 20.12 10.83
N ASP A 300 -6.14 20.32 10.23
CA ASP A 300 -7.40 20.57 10.94
C ASP A 300 -8.37 19.39 10.91
N ARG A 301 -8.08 18.34 10.10
CA ARG A 301 -9.01 17.23 9.86
C ARG A 301 -8.34 15.87 9.91
N VAL A 302 -9.03 14.92 10.54
CA VAL A 302 -8.60 13.50 10.60
C VAL A 302 -9.71 12.53 10.15
N SER A 303 -10.95 12.99 10.13
CA SER A 303 -12.14 12.23 9.75
C SER A 303 -12.74 12.75 8.46
N HIS A 304 -13.83 12.13 8.02
CA HIS A 304 -14.59 12.57 6.85
C HIS A 304 -15.13 14.00 7.06
N GLU A 305 -14.91 14.86 6.08
CA GLU A 305 -15.37 16.25 6.13
C GLU A 305 -16.77 16.44 5.55
N GLY A 306 -17.18 15.56 4.64
CA GLY A 306 -18.41 15.74 3.88
C GLY A 306 -18.30 16.86 2.85
N LEU A 307 -19.44 17.29 2.34
CA LEU A 307 -19.54 18.45 1.45
C LEU A 307 -20.27 19.62 2.13
N PRO A 308 -19.82 20.86 1.94
CA PRO A 308 -20.56 22.03 2.38
C PRO A 308 -21.97 22.04 1.74
N LEU A 309 -22.99 22.12 2.57
CA LEU A 309 -24.39 22.12 2.13
C LEU A 309 -25.03 23.51 2.22
N GLY A 310 -24.56 24.37 3.11
CA GLY A 310 -25.08 25.72 3.33
C GLY A 310 -24.80 26.23 4.76
N LYS A 311 -25.57 27.23 5.17
CA LYS A 311 -25.45 27.89 6.48
C LYS A 311 -26.78 28.01 7.18
N VAL A 312 -26.78 27.85 8.49
CA VAL A 312 -27.96 28.15 9.34
C VAL A 312 -28.29 29.63 9.24
N GLN A 313 -29.50 29.96 8.77
CA GLN A 313 -29.99 31.34 8.66
C GLN A 313 -30.64 31.83 9.96
N ALA A 314 -31.46 30.97 10.56
CA ALA A 314 -32.20 31.31 11.77
C ALA A 314 -32.45 30.07 12.63
N VAL A 315 -32.62 30.29 13.93
CA VAL A 315 -33.00 29.22 14.88
C VAL A 315 -34.19 29.69 15.70
N LYS A 316 -35.27 28.90 15.72
CA LYS A 316 -36.44 29.11 16.55
C LYS A 316 -36.75 27.85 17.36
N GLY A 317 -36.48 27.87 18.64
CA GLY A 317 -36.61 26.69 19.49
C GLY A 317 -35.73 25.53 19.00
N ARG A 318 -36.34 24.46 18.57
CA ARG A 318 -35.65 23.27 18.03
C ARG A 318 -35.62 23.18 16.49
N LEU A 319 -35.96 24.27 15.81
CA LEU A 319 -35.95 24.34 14.35
C LEU A 319 -34.87 25.31 13.90
N ALA A 320 -34.01 24.85 13.01
CA ALA A 320 -33.03 25.69 12.33
C ALA A 320 -33.38 25.80 10.84
N ALA A 321 -33.52 27.02 10.35
CA ALA A 321 -33.70 27.30 8.93
C ALA A 321 -32.32 27.25 8.24
N LEU A 322 -32.20 26.47 7.19
CA LEU A 322 -30.99 26.28 6.40
C LEU A 322 -31.25 26.64 4.95
N HIS A 323 -30.48 27.57 4.38
CA HIS A 323 -30.40 27.71 2.92
C HIS A 323 -29.43 26.67 2.39
N VAL A 324 -29.87 25.88 1.41
CA VAL A 324 -29.05 24.80 0.83
C VAL A 324 -28.47 25.20 -0.51
N ASP A 325 -27.13 25.09 -0.63
CA ASP A 325 -26.40 25.36 -1.87
C ASP A 325 -26.42 24.14 -2.84
N ARG A 326 -26.82 22.97 -2.30
CA ARG A 326 -26.96 21.69 -2.99
C ARG A 326 -28.29 21.03 -2.65
N ALA A 327 -28.75 20.11 -3.49
CA ALA A 327 -29.94 19.34 -3.20
C ALA A 327 -29.78 18.57 -1.88
N LEU A 328 -30.85 18.54 -1.08
CA LEU A 328 -30.96 17.84 0.20
C LEU A 328 -32.07 16.81 0.10
N HIS A 329 -31.78 15.56 0.45
CA HIS A 329 -32.68 14.42 0.33
C HIS A 329 -33.08 13.86 1.69
N ASP A 330 -34.27 13.26 1.78
CA ASP A 330 -34.66 12.54 2.99
C ASP A 330 -33.62 11.45 3.35
N GLY A 331 -33.23 11.39 4.63
CA GLY A 331 -32.23 10.47 5.12
C GLY A 331 -30.80 10.95 5.04
N ASP A 332 -30.50 12.12 4.46
CA ASP A 332 -29.14 12.69 4.44
C ASP A 332 -28.59 12.86 5.86
N SER A 333 -27.32 12.49 6.05
CA SER A 333 -26.60 12.74 7.30
C SER A 333 -25.88 14.07 7.24
N LEU A 334 -26.17 14.94 8.20
CA LEU A 334 -25.67 16.32 8.25
C LEU A 334 -24.85 16.54 9.51
N GLN A 335 -23.92 17.48 9.44
CA GLN A 335 -23.18 17.98 10.58
C GLN A 335 -23.19 19.52 10.58
N LEU A 336 -23.71 20.09 11.67
CA LEU A 336 -23.64 21.55 11.94
C LEU A 336 -22.29 21.83 12.64
N ARG A 337 -21.56 22.83 12.19
CA ARG A 337 -20.24 23.21 12.70
C ARG A 337 -20.13 24.70 12.99
N GLY A 338 -19.63 25.06 14.19
CA GLY A 338 -19.36 26.45 14.53
C GLY A 338 -18.82 26.60 15.95
N ALA A 339 -17.99 27.63 16.18
CA ALA A 339 -17.43 28.00 17.47
C ALA A 339 -16.85 26.87 18.33
N GLY A 340 -16.22 25.87 17.69
CA GLY A 340 -15.62 24.70 18.37
C GLY A 340 -16.61 23.58 18.69
N GLU A 341 -17.88 23.75 18.36
CA GLU A 341 -18.93 22.75 18.56
C GLU A 341 -19.37 22.13 17.23
N SER A 342 -19.76 20.84 17.25
CA SER A 342 -20.37 20.16 16.11
C SER A 342 -21.52 19.27 16.54
N TYR A 343 -22.56 19.19 15.71
CA TYR A 343 -23.78 18.42 15.99
C TYR A 343 -24.15 17.61 14.76
N ASP A 344 -24.19 16.28 14.92
CA ASP A 344 -24.65 15.38 13.87
C ASP A 344 -26.18 15.24 13.94
N LEU A 345 -26.84 15.26 12.78
CA LEU A 345 -28.25 15.00 12.65
C LEU A 345 -28.57 14.30 11.33
N ARG A 346 -29.67 13.57 11.29
CA ARG A 346 -30.24 13.03 10.07
C ARG A 346 -31.38 13.93 9.61
N TYR A 347 -31.37 14.33 8.36
CA TYR A 347 -32.48 15.06 7.77
C TYR A 347 -33.69 14.14 7.58
N SER A 348 -34.86 14.62 7.93
CA SER A 348 -36.14 13.95 7.63
C SER A 348 -37.12 15.02 7.17
N GLY A 349 -37.55 14.93 5.94
CA GLY A 349 -38.45 15.86 5.28
C GLY A 349 -38.46 15.71 3.77
N PRO A 350 -39.19 16.57 3.05
CA PRO A 350 -39.25 16.53 1.60
C PRO A 350 -37.87 16.86 0.98
N ASP A 351 -37.63 16.38 -0.22
CA ASP A 351 -36.44 16.74 -1.01
C ASP A 351 -36.47 18.27 -1.28
N ILE A 352 -35.34 18.90 -1.04
CA ILE A 352 -35.14 20.34 -1.24
C ILE A 352 -34.12 20.52 -2.39
N PRO A 353 -34.48 21.22 -3.47
CA PRO A 353 -33.53 21.52 -4.55
C PRO A 353 -32.47 22.52 -4.09
N ALA A 354 -31.33 22.56 -4.81
CA ALA A 354 -30.32 23.60 -4.60
C ALA A 354 -30.92 25.00 -4.71
N GLY A 355 -30.53 25.91 -3.81
CA GLY A 355 -31.10 27.26 -3.66
C GLY A 355 -32.38 27.30 -2.77
N GLY A 356 -32.87 26.15 -2.34
CA GLY A 356 -34.08 26.10 -1.48
C GLY A 356 -33.77 26.35 0.01
N THR A 357 -34.82 26.30 0.83
CA THR A 357 -34.70 26.46 2.27
C THR A 357 -35.27 25.22 2.96
N ALA A 358 -34.43 24.58 3.79
CA ALA A 358 -34.80 23.43 4.62
C ALA A 358 -35.05 23.84 6.07
N SER A 359 -35.93 23.12 6.77
CA SER A 359 -36.08 23.22 8.21
C SER A 359 -35.50 21.99 8.90
N LEU A 360 -34.44 22.19 9.67
CA LEU A 360 -33.73 21.10 10.38
C LEU A 360 -34.27 21.00 11.82
N ARG A 361 -34.68 19.81 12.23
CA ARG A 361 -35.05 19.52 13.60
C ARG A 361 -33.81 19.20 14.44
N LEU A 362 -33.50 20.10 15.37
CA LEU A 362 -32.34 19.99 16.24
C LEU A 362 -32.60 19.02 17.41
N ARG A 363 -31.55 18.38 17.88
CA ARG A 363 -31.56 17.62 19.13
C ARG A 363 -31.73 18.56 20.32
N PRO A 364 -32.25 18.08 21.48
CA PRO A 364 -32.48 18.94 22.66
C PRO A 364 -31.23 19.63 23.20
N ASP A 365 -30.06 18.98 23.03
CA ASP A 365 -28.75 19.42 23.49
C ASP A 365 -28.01 20.31 22.47
N ALA A 366 -28.52 20.46 21.27
CA ALA A 366 -27.86 21.21 20.21
C ALA A 366 -27.99 22.71 20.43
N LYS A 367 -26.88 23.40 20.56
CA LYS A 367 -26.76 24.88 20.70
C LYS A 367 -26.50 25.54 19.35
N ALA A 368 -27.31 25.21 18.36
CA ALA A 368 -27.17 25.77 17.03
C ALA A 368 -27.39 27.26 17.01
N LYS A 369 -26.64 28.00 16.20
CA LYS A 369 -26.72 29.46 16.04
C LYS A 369 -26.75 29.84 14.57
N PRO A 370 -27.34 30.96 14.18
CA PRO A 370 -27.21 31.52 12.85
C PRO A 370 -25.75 31.68 12.47
N GLY A 371 -25.43 31.39 11.20
CA GLY A 371 -24.08 31.43 10.66
C GLY A 371 -23.29 30.11 10.78
N MET A 372 -23.73 29.12 11.57
CA MET A 372 -23.08 27.82 11.61
C MET A 372 -23.10 27.15 10.22
N GLN A 373 -21.96 26.60 9.84
CA GLN A 373 -21.82 25.83 8.59
C GLN A 373 -22.54 24.49 8.72
N VAL A 374 -23.15 24.04 7.63
CA VAL A 374 -23.75 22.71 7.56
C VAL A 374 -23.04 21.92 6.46
N ALA A 375 -22.51 20.76 6.82
CA ALA A 375 -21.93 19.83 5.87
C ALA A 375 -22.81 18.59 5.75
N ARG A 376 -22.95 18.05 4.53
CA ARG A 376 -23.55 16.74 4.29
C ARG A 376 -22.47 15.68 4.40
N LEU A 377 -22.56 14.84 5.43
CA LEU A 377 -21.64 13.72 5.66
C LEU A 377 -21.99 12.49 4.81
N ALA A 378 -23.28 12.23 4.62
CA ALA A 378 -23.74 11.16 3.75
C ALA A 378 -24.94 11.60 2.92
N ASP A 379 -24.88 11.32 1.65
CA ASP A 379 -25.95 11.51 0.67
C ASP A 379 -26.76 10.22 0.57
N ALA A 380 -27.99 10.25 1.04
CA ALA A 380 -28.85 9.05 1.11
C ALA A 380 -29.09 8.44 -0.28
N LEU A 381 -29.33 9.28 -1.28
CA LEU A 381 -29.59 8.85 -2.66
C LEU A 381 -28.33 8.25 -3.30
N GLN A 382 -27.15 8.83 -3.05
CA GLN A 382 -25.88 8.25 -3.52
C GLN A 382 -25.64 6.87 -2.90
N LEU A 383 -25.89 6.71 -1.60
CA LEU A 383 -25.73 5.44 -0.89
C LEU A 383 -26.74 4.39 -1.37
N GLU A 384 -27.98 4.79 -1.62
CA GLU A 384 -29.01 3.90 -2.17
C GLU A 384 -28.60 3.37 -3.56
N ARG A 385 -28.18 4.27 -4.45
CA ARG A 385 -27.67 3.90 -5.78
C ARG A 385 -26.42 3.01 -5.69
N ALA A 386 -25.52 3.29 -4.76
CA ALA A 386 -24.36 2.47 -4.54
C ALA A 386 -24.68 1.05 -4.04
N ARG A 387 -25.75 0.87 -3.28
CA ARG A 387 -26.23 -0.44 -2.81
C ARG A 387 -27.01 -1.21 -3.88
N ALA A 388 -27.61 -0.50 -4.80
CA ALA A 388 -28.37 -1.08 -5.90
C ALA A 388 -27.48 -1.56 -7.06
N HIS A 389 -26.14 -1.57 -6.88
CA HIS A 389 -25.25 -2.12 -7.91
C HIS A 389 -25.61 -3.59 -8.19
N ALA A 390 -25.59 -3.95 -9.44
CA ALA A 390 -25.78 -5.32 -9.89
C ALA A 390 -24.72 -5.64 -10.94
N PRO A 391 -24.25 -6.88 -11.00
CA PRO A 391 -23.28 -7.27 -12.00
C PRO A 391 -23.88 -7.06 -13.40
N ARG A 392 -23.05 -6.62 -14.34
CA ARG A 392 -23.45 -6.57 -15.75
C ARG A 392 -23.70 -7.98 -16.23
N PRO A 393 -24.90 -8.29 -16.75
CA PRO A 393 -25.15 -9.61 -17.29
C PRO A 393 -24.13 -9.94 -18.39
N ILE A 394 -23.62 -11.17 -18.38
CA ILE A 394 -22.71 -11.66 -19.40
C ILE A 394 -23.56 -12.02 -20.63
N PRO A 395 -23.30 -11.40 -21.80
CA PRO A 395 -24.07 -11.67 -23.02
C PRO A 395 -23.79 -13.09 -23.52
N VAL A 396 -24.83 -13.83 -23.86
CA VAL A 396 -24.72 -15.17 -24.41
C VAL A 396 -25.56 -15.36 -25.67
N SER A 397 -25.16 -16.35 -26.45
CA SER A 397 -25.95 -16.89 -27.54
C SER A 397 -26.30 -18.35 -27.27
N MET A 398 -27.49 -18.78 -27.70
CA MET A 398 -27.96 -20.15 -27.57
C MET A 398 -28.36 -20.76 -28.93
N ALA A 399 -28.03 -22.03 -29.11
CA ALA A 399 -28.53 -22.81 -30.24
C ALA A 399 -29.11 -24.14 -29.69
N ALA A 400 -30.39 -24.40 -29.93
CA ALA A 400 -31.07 -25.62 -29.50
C ALA A 400 -31.60 -26.39 -30.69
N ARG A 401 -31.43 -27.72 -30.68
CA ARG A 401 -32.03 -28.63 -31.68
C ARG A 401 -32.80 -29.75 -31.01
N PHE A 402 -34.02 -29.91 -31.47
CA PHE A 402 -34.97 -30.96 -31.00
C PHE A 402 -35.50 -31.72 -32.19
N ALA A 403 -34.88 -32.90 -32.46
CA ALA A 403 -35.27 -33.76 -33.57
C ALA A 403 -35.84 -35.08 -33.03
N GLN A 404 -36.85 -35.60 -33.70
CA GLN A 404 -37.52 -36.83 -33.29
C GLN A 404 -36.50 -37.99 -33.21
N GLY A 405 -36.54 -38.77 -32.14
CA GLY A 405 -35.69 -39.95 -31.94
C GLY A 405 -34.22 -39.59 -31.63
N GLN A 406 -33.87 -38.30 -31.54
CA GLN A 406 -32.54 -37.83 -31.16
C GLN A 406 -32.56 -37.23 -29.75
N PRO A 407 -31.40 -37.25 -29.04
CA PRO A 407 -31.28 -36.50 -27.79
C PRO A 407 -31.50 -35.00 -27.98
N MET A 408 -32.17 -34.34 -27.05
CA MET A 408 -32.21 -32.88 -27.00
C MET A 408 -30.80 -32.32 -26.92
N THR A 409 -30.49 -31.25 -27.67
CA THR A 409 -29.21 -30.59 -27.61
C THR A 409 -29.41 -29.10 -27.37
N LEU A 410 -28.53 -28.51 -26.52
CA LEU A 410 -28.43 -27.07 -26.30
C LEU A 410 -26.95 -26.67 -26.24
N THR A 411 -26.58 -25.75 -27.11
CA THR A 411 -25.30 -25.09 -27.07
C THR A 411 -25.47 -23.69 -26.50
N LEU A 412 -24.67 -23.32 -25.51
CA LEU A 412 -24.65 -22.01 -24.87
C LEU A 412 -23.21 -21.45 -24.97
N THR A 413 -23.05 -20.24 -25.44
CA THR A 413 -21.73 -19.59 -25.60
C THR A 413 -21.78 -18.09 -25.24
N ASP A 414 -20.69 -17.61 -24.61
CA ASP A 414 -20.45 -16.18 -24.39
C ASP A 414 -19.55 -15.54 -25.48
N GLY A 415 -19.19 -16.32 -26.51
CA GLY A 415 -18.28 -15.90 -27.57
C GLY A 415 -16.82 -16.29 -27.33
N GLU A 416 -16.40 -16.53 -26.09
CA GLU A 416 -15.07 -17.02 -25.74
C GLU A 416 -15.08 -18.51 -25.40
N VAL A 417 -16.10 -18.96 -24.69
CA VAL A 417 -16.30 -20.35 -24.27
C VAL A 417 -17.64 -20.85 -24.78
N SER A 418 -17.69 -22.13 -25.16
CA SER A 418 -18.91 -22.79 -25.64
C SER A 418 -19.11 -24.12 -24.97
N VAL A 419 -20.34 -24.40 -24.56
CA VAL A 419 -20.74 -25.69 -23.97
C VAL A 419 -21.90 -26.25 -24.73
N THR A 420 -21.88 -27.57 -24.99
CA THR A 420 -23.01 -28.30 -25.52
C THR A 420 -23.44 -29.34 -24.50
N VAL A 421 -24.72 -29.35 -24.18
CA VAL A 421 -25.34 -30.30 -23.28
C VAL A 421 -26.39 -31.13 -24.02
N THR A 422 -26.62 -32.36 -23.56
CA THR A 422 -27.60 -33.26 -24.13
C THR A 422 -28.63 -33.66 -23.08
N GLY A 423 -29.89 -33.70 -23.49
CA GLY A 423 -31.00 -34.14 -22.64
C GLY A 423 -31.60 -35.47 -23.10
N PRO A 424 -32.78 -35.84 -22.61
CA PRO A 424 -33.49 -37.04 -23.03
C PRO A 424 -33.73 -37.10 -24.53
N VAL A 425 -33.95 -38.31 -25.05
CA VAL A 425 -34.39 -38.52 -26.46
C VAL A 425 -35.78 -37.91 -26.64
N VAL A 426 -35.95 -37.24 -27.75
CA VAL A 426 -37.18 -36.54 -28.10
C VAL A 426 -38.26 -37.56 -28.60
N ASP A 427 -39.40 -37.58 -27.91
CA ASP A 427 -40.50 -38.44 -28.24
C ASP A 427 -41.53 -37.77 -29.18
N THR A 428 -42.34 -38.59 -29.87
CA THR A 428 -43.52 -38.11 -30.64
C THR A 428 -44.59 -37.60 -29.69
N ALA A 429 -45.25 -36.51 -30.03
CA ALA A 429 -46.38 -35.98 -29.25
C ALA A 429 -47.60 -36.93 -29.30
N LYS A 430 -48.15 -37.27 -28.12
CA LYS A 430 -49.38 -38.09 -28.01
C LYS A 430 -50.63 -37.23 -28.12
N SER A 431 -50.53 -35.92 -27.92
CA SER A 431 -51.68 -35.01 -27.98
C SER A 431 -51.26 -33.69 -28.68
N ARG A 432 -50.82 -32.67 -27.93
CA ARG A 432 -50.41 -31.40 -28.49
C ARG A 432 -48.90 -31.42 -28.75
N PRO A 433 -48.48 -31.22 -30.03
CA PRO A 433 -47.03 -31.02 -30.31
C PRO A 433 -46.48 -29.76 -29.67
N SER A 434 -45.22 -29.81 -29.26
CA SER A 434 -44.49 -28.66 -28.81
C SER A 434 -44.01 -27.81 -30.00
N THR A 435 -44.07 -26.52 -29.85
CA THR A 435 -43.63 -25.56 -30.88
C THR A 435 -42.29 -24.93 -30.55
N GLU A 436 -41.67 -24.28 -31.53
CA GLU A 436 -40.48 -23.44 -31.31
C GLU A 436 -40.75 -22.37 -30.25
N VAL A 437 -41.93 -21.75 -30.26
CA VAL A 437 -42.34 -20.73 -29.29
C VAL A 437 -42.36 -21.29 -27.86
N ASP A 438 -42.87 -22.54 -27.70
CA ASP A 438 -42.90 -23.19 -26.39
C ASP A 438 -41.47 -23.46 -25.86
N ALA A 439 -40.56 -23.89 -26.73
CA ALA A 439 -39.14 -24.12 -26.37
C ALA A 439 -38.42 -22.81 -26.05
N ARG A 440 -38.52 -21.78 -26.91
CA ARG A 440 -37.94 -20.47 -26.70
C ARG A 440 -38.32 -19.90 -25.34
N ARG A 441 -39.61 -19.89 -25.01
CA ARG A 441 -40.14 -19.38 -23.73
C ARG A 441 -39.53 -20.05 -22.49
N GLN A 442 -39.05 -21.29 -22.59
CA GLN A 442 -38.38 -21.98 -21.47
C GLN A 442 -36.86 -21.73 -21.46
N LEU A 443 -36.22 -21.63 -22.62
CA LEU A 443 -34.78 -21.45 -22.74
C LEU A 443 -34.36 -20.01 -22.42
N ASP A 444 -35.20 -19.02 -22.77
CA ASP A 444 -34.97 -17.60 -22.49
C ASP A 444 -34.99 -17.22 -20.98
N LYS A 445 -35.45 -18.14 -20.11
CA LYS A 445 -35.51 -17.88 -18.66
C LYS A 445 -34.15 -17.91 -18.00
N LEU A 446 -33.30 -16.91 -18.28
CA LEU A 446 -31.97 -16.74 -17.66
C LEU A 446 -31.98 -15.93 -16.36
N GLY A 447 -33.15 -15.39 -15.96
CA GLY A 447 -33.27 -14.63 -14.71
C GLY A 447 -32.71 -15.39 -13.51
N GLY A 448 -31.92 -14.71 -12.65
CA GLY A 448 -31.20 -15.31 -11.52
C GLY A 448 -29.91 -16.04 -11.90
N THR A 449 -29.47 -15.96 -13.17
CA THR A 449 -28.14 -16.41 -13.63
C THR A 449 -27.27 -15.21 -13.99
N PRO A 450 -25.95 -15.36 -14.12
CA PRO A 450 -25.07 -14.27 -14.56
C PRO A 450 -25.21 -13.92 -16.05
N PHE A 451 -26.01 -14.62 -16.80
CA PHE A 451 -26.12 -14.52 -18.26
C PHE A 451 -27.40 -13.82 -18.72
N ALA A 452 -27.32 -13.15 -19.85
CA ALA A 452 -28.49 -12.62 -20.56
C ALA A 452 -28.35 -12.79 -22.09
N LEU A 453 -29.50 -12.97 -22.78
CA LEU A 453 -29.56 -12.79 -24.21
C LEU A 453 -29.69 -11.30 -24.50
N GLU A 454 -28.78 -10.73 -25.28
CA GLU A 454 -28.83 -9.30 -25.64
C GLU A 454 -29.93 -9.00 -26.65
N GLU A 455 -30.21 -9.95 -27.54
CA GLU A 455 -31.22 -9.87 -28.59
C GLU A 455 -31.91 -11.23 -28.75
N GLU A 456 -33.21 -11.23 -29.13
CA GLU A 456 -33.93 -12.45 -29.45
C GLU A 456 -33.28 -13.29 -30.58
N SER A 457 -32.58 -12.64 -31.50
CA SER A 457 -31.84 -13.28 -32.59
C SER A 457 -30.69 -14.18 -32.10
N ARG A 458 -30.20 -13.97 -30.87
CA ARG A 458 -29.17 -14.77 -30.23
C ARG A 458 -29.65 -16.14 -29.71
N LEU A 459 -30.96 -16.40 -29.74
CA LEU A 459 -31.58 -17.69 -29.42
C LEU A 459 -32.07 -18.36 -30.70
N GLN A 460 -31.31 -19.32 -31.21
CA GLN A 460 -31.71 -20.15 -32.36
C GLN A 460 -32.30 -21.44 -31.84
N VAL A 461 -33.52 -21.76 -32.26
CA VAL A 461 -34.23 -22.99 -31.83
C VAL A 461 -34.77 -23.68 -33.08
N MET A 462 -34.40 -24.92 -33.24
CA MET A 462 -34.92 -25.79 -34.30
C MET A 462 -35.75 -26.95 -33.67
N VAL A 463 -37.01 -27.08 -34.06
CA VAL A 463 -37.96 -28.06 -33.53
C VAL A 463 -38.59 -28.83 -34.70
N ASP A 464 -38.44 -30.13 -34.72
CA ASP A 464 -39.12 -30.99 -35.73
C ASP A 464 -40.64 -30.97 -35.47
N GLU A 465 -41.41 -31.18 -36.52
CA GLU A 465 -42.87 -31.26 -36.38
C GLU A 465 -43.30 -32.54 -35.63
N GLY A 466 -44.37 -32.42 -34.86
CA GLY A 466 -45.00 -33.60 -34.21
C GLY A 466 -44.31 -34.11 -32.97
N ILE A 467 -43.34 -33.41 -32.42
CA ILE A 467 -42.59 -33.85 -31.24
C ILE A 467 -43.16 -33.29 -29.92
N PHE A 468 -42.81 -33.92 -28.82
CA PHE A 468 -43.16 -33.47 -27.47
C PHE A 468 -41.93 -33.13 -26.65
N LEU A 469 -41.84 -31.90 -26.12
CA LEU A 469 -40.75 -31.39 -25.29
C LEU A 469 -41.28 -31.15 -23.88
N PRO A 470 -40.93 -32.02 -22.89
CA PRO A 470 -41.31 -31.78 -21.50
C PRO A 470 -40.66 -30.48 -20.97
N VAL A 471 -41.42 -29.59 -20.36
CA VAL A 471 -40.94 -28.34 -19.75
C VAL A 471 -39.86 -28.61 -18.72
N SER A 472 -39.97 -29.68 -17.95
CA SER A 472 -38.96 -30.10 -16.97
C SER A 472 -37.63 -30.47 -17.63
N ALA A 473 -37.65 -31.13 -18.80
CA ALA A 473 -36.44 -31.49 -19.55
C ALA A 473 -35.75 -30.26 -20.15
N LEU A 474 -36.53 -29.33 -20.73
CA LEU A 474 -35.99 -28.05 -21.22
C LEU A 474 -35.35 -27.23 -20.10
N ASN A 475 -35.99 -27.14 -18.94
CA ASN A 475 -35.44 -26.46 -17.79
C ASN A 475 -34.19 -27.13 -17.20
N ALA A 476 -34.11 -28.45 -17.21
CA ALA A 476 -32.94 -29.21 -16.80
C ALA A 476 -31.76 -28.96 -17.75
N LEU A 477 -32.02 -29.03 -19.06
CA LEU A 477 -31.05 -28.79 -20.13
C LEU A 477 -30.46 -27.39 -20.04
N ARG A 478 -31.31 -26.37 -19.84
CA ARG A 478 -30.86 -25.00 -19.65
C ARG A 478 -29.98 -24.84 -18.40
N ARG A 479 -30.39 -25.41 -17.27
CA ARG A 479 -29.59 -25.34 -16.02
C ARG A 479 -28.25 -26.02 -16.16
N ASP A 480 -28.18 -27.20 -16.77
CA ASP A 480 -26.89 -27.88 -17.01
C ASP A 480 -25.98 -27.08 -17.94
N ALA A 481 -26.52 -26.45 -19.00
CA ALA A 481 -25.74 -25.57 -19.88
C ALA A 481 -25.18 -24.36 -19.13
N VAL A 482 -25.99 -23.68 -18.31
CA VAL A 482 -25.58 -22.52 -17.49
C VAL A 482 -24.47 -22.92 -16.51
N GLU A 483 -24.66 -24.02 -15.78
CA GLU A 483 -23.69 -24.50 -14.79
C GLU A 483 -22.34 -24.86 -15.43
N ARG A 484 -22.37 -25.55 -16.58
CA ARG A 484 -21.15 -25.88 -17.32
C ARG A 484 -20.46 -24.65 -17.90
N LEU A 485 -21.22 -23.68 -18.42
CA LEU A 485 -20.63 -22.47 -18.96
C LEU A 485 -19.96 -21.64 -17.84
N ILE A 486 -20.61 -21.50 -16.67
CA ILE A 486 -20.00 -20.85 -15.49
C ILE A 486 -18.64 -21.50 -15.17
N ARG A 487 -18.62 -22.84 -15.05
CA ARG A 487 -17.39 -23.56 -14.70
C ARG A 487 -16.30 -23.38 -15.75
N MET A 488 -16.62 -23.65 -17.03
CA MET A 488 -15.61 -23.55 -18.10
C MET A 488 -15.10 -22.13 -18.30
N ARG A 489 -15.96 -21.11 -18.18
CA ARG A 489 -15.57 -19.70 -18.24
C ARG A 489 -14.60 -19.35 -17.11
N THR A 490 -14.89 -19.76 -15.89
CA THR A 490 -14.03 -19.52 -14.72
C THR A 490 -12.68 -20.23 -14.88
N GLU A 491 -12.66 -21.49 -15.32
CA GLU A 491 -11.43 -22.28 -15.57
C GLU A 491 -10.59 -21.68 -16.72
N ALA A 492 -11.22 -21.25 -17.80
CA ALA A 492 -10.53 -20.63 -18.93
C ALA A 492 -9.84 -19.31 -18.51
N PHE A 493 -10.55 -18.46 -17.74
CA PHE A 493 -9.99 -17.22 -17.24
C PHE A 493 -8.85 -17.46 -16.26
N ALA A 494 -8.99 -18.38 -15.30
CA ALA A 494 -7.93 -18.76 -14.38
C ALA A 494 -6.66 -19.23 -15.11
N SER A 495 -6.82 -19.94 -16.23
CA SER A 495 -5.70 -20.43 -17.04
C SER A 495 -5.03 -19.37 -17.89
N SER A 496 -5.75 -18.31 -18.30
CA SER A 496 -5.27 -17.24 -19.20
C SER A 496 -4.24 -16.32 -18.57
N GLY A 497 -4.11 -16.30 -17.25
CA GLY A 497 -3.26 -15.37 -16.51
C GLY A 497 -2.07 -15.99 -15.80
N ARG A 498 -1.72 -17.26 -16.09
CA ARG A 498 -0.53 -17.85 -15.48
C ARG A 498 0.72 -17.09 -15.95
N PRO A 499 1.57 -16.62 -15.02
CA PRO A 499 2.83 -15.98 -15.39
C PRO A 499 3.61 -16.91 -16.28
N LEU A 500 4.17 -16.37 -17.36
CA LEU A 500 5.20 -17.01 -18.17
C LEU A 500 6.28 -17.50 -17.20
N GLY A 501 6.65 -18.77 -17.32
CA GLY A 501 7.53 -19.48 -16.40
C GLY A 501 8.67 -18.61 -15.90
N HIS A 502 8.79 -18.52 -14.60
CA HIS A 502 9.86 -17.78 -13.96
C HIS A 502 11.17 -18.44 -14.36
N ASP A 503 11.95 -17.80 -15.21
CA ASP A 503 13.36 -18.15 -15.33
C ASP A 503 13.93 -18.24 -13.92
N ALA A 504 14.47 -19.39 -13.57
CA ALA A 504 15.09 -19.61 -12.27
C ALA A 504 15.93 -18.40 -11.93
N LEU A 505 16.04 -18.07 -10.62
CA LEU A 505 17.04 -17.11 -10.14
C LEU A 505 18.29 -17.36 -10.97
N SER A 506 18.44 -16.56 -12.00
CA SER A 506 19.59 -16.73 -12.87
C SER A 506 20.77 -16.63 -11.91
N ALA A 507 21.65 -17.61 -11.95
CA ALA A 507 22.89 -17.62 -11.17
C ALA A 507 23.72 -16.34 -11.38
N ALA A 508 23.30 -15.48 -12.30
CA ALA A 508 23.84 -14.17 -12.61
C ALA A 508 23.84 -13.16 -11.45
N HIS A 509 23.10 -13.40 -10.36
CA HIS A 509 23.09 -12.50 -9.19
C HIS A 509 23.78 -13.08 -7.95
N ALA A 510 24.30 -14.32 -7.99
CA ALA A 510 25.20 -14.80 -6.96
C ALA A 510 26.52 -14.00 -7.05
N ARG A 511 26.52 -12.83 -6.38
CA ARG A 511 27.77 -12.07 -6.23
C ARG A 511 28.72 -12.89 -5.35
N PRO A 512 30.04 -12.90 -5.63
CA PRO A 512 31.00 -13.47 -4.69
C PRO A 512 30.78 -12.80 -3.33
N HIS A 513 30.65 -13.59 -2.28
CA HIS A 513 30.60 -13.05 -0.93
C HIS A 513 31.98 -12.49 -0.61
N PRO A 514 32.14 -11.15 -0.46
CA PRO A 514 33.39 -10.63 0.07
C PRO A 514 33.53 -11.12 1.51
N ASP A 515 34.78 -11.28 1.97
CA ASP A 515 35.03 -11.52 3.38
C ASP A 515 34.31 -10.42 4.19
N SER A 516 33.51 -10.83 5.15
CA SER A 516 32.73 -9.87 5.93
C SER A 516 33.67 -9.14 6.91
N PRO A 517 33.69 -7.78 6.91
CA PRO A 517 34.40 -7.03 7.94
C PRO A 517 33.66 -7.02 9.27
N ILE A 518 32.52 -7.75 9.36
CA ILE A 518 31.62 -7.76 10.51
C ILE A 518 31.79 -9.07 11.27
N GLY A 519 31.85 -8.97 12.59
CA GLY A 519 31.92 -10.09 13.52
C GLY A 519 31.42 -9.67 14.89
N PRO A 520 31.42 -10.58 15.86
CA PRO A 520 30.98 -10.30 17.23
C PRO A 520 31.77 -9.17 17.93
N ASP A 521 33.00 -8.94 17.51
CA ASP A 521 33.90 -7.91 18.06
C ASP A 521 33.86 -6.60 17.23
N THR A 522 32.94 -6.45 16.28
CA THR A 522 32.77 -5.23 15.54
C THR A 522 32.03 -4.19 16.35
N LEU A 523 32.59 -2.96 16.44
CA LEU A 523 31.90 -1.76 16.88
C LEU A 523 31.70 -0.82 15.69
N ALA A 524 30.53 -0.92 15.08
CA ALA A 524 30.12 -0.06 13.98
C ALA A 524 29.49 1.24 14.50
N VAL A 525 29.84 2.38 13.90
CA VAL A 525 29.32 3.69 14.28
C VAL A 525 28.78 4.43 13.06
N ILE A 526 27.49 4.77 13.08
CA ILE A 526 26.86 5.66 12.10
C ILE A 526 26.96 7.10 12.61
N PHE A 527 27.52 8.00 11.81
CA PHE A 527 27.73 9.41 12.13
C PHE A 527 27.55 10.29 10.88
N SER A 528 27.35 11.61 11.07
CA SER A 528 26.98 12.50 9.95
C SER A 528 27.96 13.66 9.66
N ASP A 529 28.93 13.93 10.55
CA ASP A 529 29.95 14.95 10.34
C ASP A 529 31.31 14.28 10.04
N PRO A 530 31.84 14.41 8.82
CA PRO A 530 33.12 13.76 8.45
C PRO A 530 34.30 14.16 9.34
N ALA A 531 34.27 15.33 10.01
CA ALA A 531 35.30 15.77 10.94
C ALA A 531 35.41 14.90 12.21
N LEU A 532 34.35 14.11 12.53
CA LEU A 532 34.35 13.24 13.71
C LEU A 532 35.01 11.88 13.48
N ALA A 533 35.25 11.50 12.22
CA ALA A 533 35.66 10.15 11.86
C ALA A 533 36.93 9.69 12.63
N GLU A 534 38.00 10.51 12.67
CA GLU A 534 39.25 10.16 13.38
C GLU A 534 39.04 10.04 14.90
N GLY A 535 38.24 10.97 15.48
CA GLY A 535 37.93 10.93 16.91
C GLY A 535 37.08 9.71 17.31
N LEU A 536 36.20 9.22 16.43
CA LEU A 536 35.41 8.01 16.66
C LEU A 536 36.29 6.75 16.51
N ALA A 537 37.20 6.73 15.54
CA ALA A 537 38.16 5.62 15.41
C ALA A 537 39.08 5.54 16.66
N GLN A 538 39.62 6.67 17.11
CA GLN A 538 40.42 6.73 18.35
C GLN A 538 39.60 6.36 19.60
N ALA A 539 38.30 6.58 19.59
CA ALA A 539 37.38 6.15 20.65
C ALA A 539 37.07 4.64 20.61
N GLY A 540 37.58 3.89 19.62
CA GLY A 540 37.46 2.43 19.52
C GLY A 540 36.45 1.94 18.47
N ALA A 541 35.89 2.79 17.64
CA ALA A 541 35.05 2.33 16.49
C ALA A 541 35.92 1.51 15.51
N THR A 542 35.49 0.31 15.17
CA THR A 542 36.19 -0.59 14.22
C THR A 542 35.61 -0.48 12.80
N LEU A 543 34.36 -0.02 12.67
CA LEU A 543 33.70 0.27 11.40
C LEU A 543 33.02 1.65 11.46
N LEU A 544 33.52 2.56 10.64
CA LEU A 544 32.97 3.91 10.52
C LEU A 544 31.99 3.99 9.36
N CYS A 545 30.74 4.34 9.60
CA CYS A 545 29.70 4.44 8.59
C CYS A 545 29.19 5.89 8.50
N PHE A 546 29.58 6.59 7.45
CA PHE A 546 29.21 7.98 7.23
C PHE A 546 27.80 8.07 6.64
N ALA A 547 26.90 8.79 7.29
CA ALA A 547 25.53 9.07 6.87
C ALA A 547 25.40 10.57 6.56
N PRO A 548 25.69 11.03 5.33
CA PRO A 548 25.66 12.45 4.99
C PRO A 548 24.25 13.01 5.14
N ARG A 549 24.16 14.18 5.73
CA ARG A 549 22.90 14.90 5.86
C ARG A 549 22.53 15.69 4.60
N THR A 550 23.48 15.89 3.68
CA THR A 550 23.27 16.40 2.33
C THR A 550 23.79 15.37 1.36
N PHE A 551 22.84 14.73 0.64
CA PHE A 551 23.13 13.65 -0.31
C PHE A 551 22.96 14.19 -1.74
N THR A 552 23.94 15.04 -2.16
CA THR A 552 24.05 15.61 -3.51
C THR A 552 25.44 15.34 -4.07
N PRO A 553 25.63 15.38 -5.39
CA PRO A 553 26.96 15.17 -5.99
C PRO A 553 28.04 16.08 -5.40
N GLU A 554 27.73 17.36 -5.17
CA GLU A 554 28.67 18.34 -4.65
C GLU A 554 29.07 18.04 -3.20
N ALA A 555 28.08 17.71 -2.36
CA ALA A 555 28.32 17.35 -0.97
C ALA A 555 29.13 16.06 -0.85
N LEU A 556 28.77 15.02 -1.62
CA LEU A 556 29.52 13.76 -1.65
C LEU A 556 30.96 13.96 -2.14
N SER A 557 31.19 14.74 -3.21
CA SER A 557 32.52 15.05 -3.73
C SER A 557 33.39 15.83 -2.73
N ARG A 558 32.77 16.65 -1.90
CA ARG A 558 33.45 17.41 -0.83
C ARG A 558 33.80 16.55 0.38
N ASP A 559 32.86 15.68 0.80
CA ASP A 559 32.91 15.01 2.11
C ASP A 559 33.59 13.63 2.06
N LEU A 560 33.40 12.85 0.98
CA LEU A 560 34.03 11.53 0.86
C LEU A 560 35.58 11.57 0.92
N PRO A 561 36.29 12.54 0.32
CA PRO A 561 37.76 12.66 0.47
C PRO A 561 38.25 12.95 1.89
N ARG A 562 37.38 13.48 2.75
CA ARG A 562 37.69 13.83 4.15
C ARG A 562 37.61 12.64 5.10
N LEU A 563 36.99 11.55 4.65
CA LEU A 563 36.86 10.32 5.45
C LEU A 563 38.18 9.52 5.44
N PRO A 564 38.52 8.81 6.51
CA PRO A 564 39.61 7.85 6.49
C PRO A 564 39.34 6.76 5.45
N ARG A 565 40.41 6.21 4.87
CA ARG A 565 40.29 5.06 3.95
C ARG A 565 39.61 3.87 4.65
N GLY A 566 38.71 3.18 3.96
CA GLY A 566 37.96 2.08 4.52
C GLY A 566 36.68 2.49 5.25
N ALA A 567 36.35 3.77 5.35
CA ALA A 567 35.06 4.21 5.86
C ALA A 567 33.91 3.77 4.94
N TRP A 568 32.77 3.45 5.51
CA TRP A 568 31.55 3.04 4.82
C TRP A 568 30.65 4.24 4.55
N LEU A 569 29.88 4.16 3.48
CA LEU A 569 28.85 5.15 3.17
C LEU A 569 27.46 4.57 3.41
N ARG A 570 26.68 5.17 4.29
CA ARG A 570 25.25 4.85 4.44
C ARG A 570 24.45 5.53 3.32
N LEU A 571 23.74 4.75 2.54
CA LEU A 571 22.81 5.26 1.54
C LEU A 571 21.53 5.78 2.21
N PRO A 572 20.83 6.77 1.61
CA PRO A 572 19.59 7.27 2.19
C PRO A 572 18.50 6.21 2.09
N PRO A 573 17.54 6.19 3.05
CA PRO A 573 16.45 5.22 3.07
C PRO A 573 15.58 5.21 1.81
N GLN A 574 15.38 6.36 1.19
CA GLN A 574 14.74 6.51 -0.10
C GLN A 574 15.73 7.15 -1.08
N MET A 575 15.80 6.60 -2.27
CA MET A 575 16.65 7.08 -3.36
C MET A 575 15.83 7.05 -4.64
N THR A 576 15.30 8.22 -5.02
CA THR A 576 14.55 8.40 -6.27
C THR A 576 15.46 8.14 -7.48
N GLN A 577 14.90 7.98 -8.66
CA GLN A 577 15.70 7.82 -9.88
C GLN A 577 16.67 8.98 -10.06
N ARG A 578 16.20 10.22 -9.88
CA ARG A 578 17.01 11.42 -10.02
C ARG A 578 18.20 11.48 -9.04
N THR A 579 17.95 11.21 -7.75
CA THR A 579 19.04 11.15 -6.74
C THR A 579 20.03 10.03 -7.09
N GLN A 580 19.55 8.87 -7.52
CA GLN A 580 20.39 7.75 -7.92
C GLN A 580 21.32 8.14 -9.07
N ASP A 581 20.76 8.66 -10.16
CA ASP A 581 21.51 9.01 -11.36
C ASP A 581 22.55 10.09 -11.07
N ALA A 582 22.21 11.08 -10.25
CA ALA A 582 23.11 12.15 -9.86
C ALA A 582 24.30 11.66 -8.98
N CYS A 583 24.04 10.80 -8.00
CA CYS A 583 25.01 10.50 -6.93
C CYS A 583 25.85 9.24 -7.18
N LEU A 584 25.35 8.23 -7.93
CA LEU A 584 26.11 6.98 -8.14
C LEU A 584 27.46 7.18 -8.84
N ALA A 585 27.56 8.12 -9.77
CA ALA A 585 28.81 8.42 -10.46
C ALA A 585 29.90 8.90 -9.47
N VAL A 586 29.52 9.76 -8.51
CA VAL A 586 30.43 10.25 -7.48
C VAL A 586 30.85 9.14 -6.54
N ILE A 587 29.91 8.27 -6.12
CA ILE A 587 30.22 7.12 -5.25
C ILE A 587 31.20 6.17 -5.95
N ARG A 588 30.99 5.86 -7.25
CA ARG A 588 31.92 5.03 -8.04
C ARG A 588 33.32 5.65 -8.16
N ALA A 589 33.39 6.96 -8.36
CA ALA A 589 34.67 7.68 -8.47
C ALA A 589 35.50 7.66 -7.17
N HIS A 590 34.86 7.39 -6.02
CA HIS A 590 35.53 7.31 -4.72
C HIS A 590 35.55 5.87 -4.15
N ALA A 591 35.19 4.87 -4.95
CA ALA A 591 35.07 3.48 -4.49
C ALA A 591 36.40 2.90 -3.94
N ASP A 592 37.56 3.34 -4.45
CA ASP A 592 38.90 2.94 -3.95
C ASP A 592 39.20 3.40 -2.51
N ARG A 593 38.44 4.37 -2.01
CA ARG A 593 38.58 4.93 -0.66
C ARG A 593 37.59 4.31 0.34
N LEU A 594 36.44 3.88 -0.15
CA LEU A 594 35.36 3.35 0.69
C LEU A 594 35.59 1.87 1.01
N GLY A 595 35.27 1.48 2.25
CA GLY A 595 35.24 0.08 2.67
C GLY A 595 33.98 -0.66 2.18
N GLY A 596 32.92 0.07 1.93
CA GLY A 596 31.64 -0.47 1.49
C GLY A 596 30.48 0.53 1.55
N VAL A 597 29.29 0.05 1.28
CA VAL A 597 28.04 0.81 1.43
C VAL A 597 27.06 0.08 2.35
N MET A 598 26.32 0.84 3.15
CA MET A 598 25.18 0.34 3.93
C MET A 598 23.90 0.68 3.18
N ALA A 599 23.22 -0.35 2.67
CA ALA A 599 21.96 -0.24 1.96
C ALA A 599 20.79 -0.10 2.92
N GLU A 600 19.94 0.90 2.72
CA GLU A 600 18.80 1.20 3.58
C GLU A 600 17.45 0.86 2.94
N SER A 601 17.44 0.26 1.77
CA SER A 601 16.25 -0.30 1.13
C SER A 601 16.60 -1.56 0.35
N VAL A 602 15.59 -2.41 0.13
CA VAL A 602 15.76 -3.66 -0.63
C VAL A 602 16.30 -3.38 -2.03
N GLY A 603 15.78 -2.33 -2.70
CA GLY A 603 16.22 -1.96 -4.05
C GLY A 603 17.72 -1.64 -4.14
N GLN A 604 18.31 -1.11 -3.08
CA GLN A 604 19.73 -0.75 -3.05
C GLN A 604 20.67 -1.96 -2.99
N LEU A 605 20.18 -3.14 -2.61
CA LEU A 605 20.94 -4.38 -2.72
C LEU A 605 21.26 -4.75 -4.18
N GLY A 606 20.46 -4.24 -5.13
CA GLY A 606 20.66 -4.41 -6.56
C GLY A 606 21.70 -3.49 -7.19
N LEU A 607 22.15 -2.44 -6.49
CA LEU A 607 23.06 -1.43 -7.07
C LEU A 607 24.38 -2.05 -7.54
N SER A 608 24.74 -1.77 -8.78
CA SER A 608 26.01 -2.18 -9.35
C SER A 608 27.14 -1.24 -8.89
N LEU A 609 27.65 -1.49 -7.69
CA LEU A 609 28.80 -0.81 -7.11
C LEU A 609 29.95 -1.80 -6.92
N PRO A 610 31.21 -1.40 -7.17
CA PRO A 610 32.40 -2.25 -6.89
C PRO A 610 32.77 -2.17 -5.39
N LEU A 611 31.78 -2.34 -4.52
CA LEU A 611 31.90 -2.17 -3.08
C LEU A 611 31.11 -3.27 -2.35
N PRO A 612 31.60 -3.77 -1.21
CA PRO A 612 30.80 -4.60 -0.31
C PRO A 612 29.53 -3.88 0.12
N VAL A 613 28.44 -4.63 0.25
CA VAL A 613 27.12 -4.09 0.66
C VAL A 613 26.71 -4.70 2.00
N LEU A 614 26.39 -3.86 2.97
CA LEU A 614 25.77 -4.24 4.24
C LEU A 614 24.29 -3.89 4.18
N ALA A 615 23.41 -4.83 4.48
CA ALA A 615 21.99 -4.56 4.62
C ALA A 615 21.73 -3.81 5.95
N GLY A 616 21.35 -2.54 5.86
CA GLY A 616 21.13 -1.65 7.00
C GLY A 616 19.77 -1.83 7.67
N GLU A 617 19.45 -0.91 8.58
CA GLU A 617 18.22 -0.90 9.40
C GLU A 617 16.93 -0.88 8.56
N GLY A 618 17.02 -0.52 7.30
CA GLY A 618 15.89 -0.43 6.41
C GLY A 618 15.66 -1.61 5.49
N VAL A 619 16.50 -2.62 5.54
CA VAL A 619 16.34 -3.88 4.80
C VAL A 619 15.76 -4.93 5.78
N PRO A 620 14.48 -5.29 5.67
CA PRO A 620 13.84 -6.20 6.63
C PRO A 620 14.28 -7.65 6.39
N ALA A 621 15.39 -8.07 7.02
CA ALA A 621 15.83 -9.46 7.09
C ALA A 621 15.30 -10.09 8.40
N THR A 622 14.02 -10.47 8.41
CA THR A 622 13.22 -10.72 9.62
C THR A 622 13.04 -12.18 9.98
N ASN A 623 13.39 -13.10 9.07
CA ASN A 623 13.27 -14.54 9.24
C ASN A 623 14.41 -15.26 8.49
N PRO A 624 14.64 -16.55 8.72
CA PRO A 624 15.77 -17.27 8.14
C PRO A 624 15.84 -17.23 6.61
N MET A 625 14.70 -17.36 5.93
CA MET A 625 14.63 -17.28 4.46
C MET A 625 14.90 -15.87 3.94
N GLY A 626 14.47 -14.83 4.69
CA GLY A 626 14.76 -13.43 4.36
C GLY A 626 16.25 -13.12 4.49
N VAL A 627 16.91 -13.58 5.57
CA VAL A 627 18.36 -13.44 5.74
C VAL A 627 19.12 -14.17 4.65
N GLU A 628 18.71 -15.39 4.31
CA GLU A 628 19.32 -16.16 3.21
C GLU A 628 19.16 -15.46 1.85
N THR A 629 17.99 -14.83 1.60
CA THR A 629 17.77 -14.04 0.39
C THR A 629 18.70 -12.84 0.34
N VAL A 630 18.87 -12.11 1.45
CA VAL A 630 19.81 -10.98 1.55
C VAL A 630 21.25 -11.45 1.32
N ARG A 631 21.64 -12.61 1.86
CA ARG A 631 22.93 -13.26 1.59
C ARG A 631 23.09 -13.58 0.11
N ALA A 632 22.11 -14.21 -0.52
CA ALA A 632 22.15 -14.58 -1.93
C ALA A 632 22.27 -13.36 -2.85
N LEU A 633 21.75 -12.20 -2.43
CA LEU A 633 21.92 -10.92 -3.13
C LEU A 633 23.34 -10.31 -2.95
N GLY A 634 24.25 -10.98 -2.22
CA GLY A 634 25.64 -10.59 -2.07
C GLY A 634 25.92 -9.60 -0.95
N ALA A 635 24.99 -9.46 0.00
CA ALA A 635 25.29 -8.69 1.21
C ALA A 635 26.34 -9.39 2.06
N CYS A 636 27.30 -8.63 2.61
CA CYS A 636 28.34 -9.14 3.50
C CYS A 636 27.90 -9.20 4.97
N GLY A 637 26.75 -8.65 5.31
CA GLY A 637 26.16 -8.65 6.64
C GLY A 637 24.83 -7.93 6.66
N PHE A 638 24.16 -7.92 7.80
CA PHE A 638 22.88 -7.25 7.97
C PHE A 638 22.70 -6.68 9.38
N VAL A 639 21.77 -5.72 9.54
CA VAL A 639 21.35 -5.19 10.84
C VAL A 639 20.09 -5.91 11.29
N LEU A 640 20.07 -6.36 12.55
CA LEU A 640 18.93 -7.03 13.16
C LEU A 640 17.72 -6.09 13.27
N TRP A 641 16.51 -6.63 13.03
CA TRP A 641 15.30 -5.83 12.95
C TRP A 641 14.84 -5.29 14.31
N PRO A 642 14.57 -4.00 14.48
CA PRO A 642 14.35 -3.36 15.77
C PRO A 642 13.02 -3.68 16.44
N GLU A 643 12.04 -4.24 15.74
CA GLU A 643 10.74 -4.61 16.31
C GLU A 643 10.71 -6.01 16.93
N TRP A 644 11.79 -6.82 16.76
CA TRP A 644 11.87 -8.19 17.32
C TRP A 644 12.51 -8.20 18.70
N THR A 645 11.94 -9.02 19.60
CA THR A 645 12.55 -9.32 20.91
C THR A 645 13.84 -10.12 20.76
N PHE A 646 14.62 -10.19 21.82
CA PHE A 646 15.78 -11.11 21.90
C PHE A 646 15.38 -12.57 21.57
N SER A 647 14.27 -13.05 22.11
CA SER A 647 13.80 -14.41 21.86
C SER A 647 13.47 -14.66 20.38
N GLU A 648 12.85 -13.69 19.72
CA GLU A 648 12.54 -13.76 18.29
C GLU A 648 13.81 -13.66 17.43
N GLN A 649 14.78 -12.77 17.79
CA GLN A 649 16.07 -12.68 17.14
C GLN A 649 16.87 -13.99 17.26
N LYS A 650 16.78 -14.67 18.40
CA LYS A 650 17.42 -15.97 18.62
C LYS A 650 16.89 -17.04 17.65
N GLY A 651 15.68 -16.92 17.17
CA GLY A 651 15.12 -17.78 16.11
C GLY A 651 15.85 -17.70 14.77
N LEU A 652 16.73 -16.71 14.58
CA LEU A 652 17.60 -16.59 13.40
C LEU A 652 18.92 -17.36 13.54
N THR A 653 19.27 -17.85 14.75
CA THR A 653 20.56 -18.52 14.99
C THR A 653 20.51 -20.00 14.62
N PRO A 654 21.59 -20.59 14.04
CA PRO A 654 22.83 -19.93 13.68
C PRO A 654 22.60 -18.91 12.54
N LEU A 655 23.23 -17.72 12.68
CA LEU A 655 23.08 -16.68 11.69
C LEU A 655 23.72 -17.08 10.35
N PRO A 656 22.97 -17.12 9.25
CA PRO A 656 23.51 -17.48 7.92
C PRO A 656 24.38 -16.38 7.31
N LEU A 657 24.38 -15.19 7.95
CA LEU A 657 25.14 -14.01 7.55
C LEU A 657 25.55 -13.23 8.82
N PRO A 658 26.75 -12.64 8.89
CA PRO A 658 27.15 -11.81 10.04
C PRO A 658 26.17 -10.65 10.30
N ALA A 659 25.87 -10.39 11.58
CA ALA A 659 24.89 -9.40 11.96
C ALA A 659 25.44 -8.30 12.87
N LEU A 660 24.85 -7.13 12.78
CA LEU A 660 24.99 -6.04 13.74
C LEU A 660 23.69 -5.85 14.53
N LEU A 661 23.80 -5.69 15.84
CA LEU A 661 22.71 -5.26 16.70
C LEU A 661 22.86 -3.77 16.99
N LYS A 662 21.84 -2.97 16.70
CA LYS A 662 21.80 -1.59 17.17
C LYS A 662 21.67 -1.57 18.68
N VAL A 663 22.80 -1.30 19.35
CA VAL A 663 22.88 -1.26 20.82
C VAL A 663 22.68 0.13 21.38
N TYR A 664 22.85 1.17 20.55
CA TYR A 664 22.62 2.57 20.92
C TYR A 664 22.09 3.38 19.74
N GLY A 665 21.13 4.24 20.02
CA GLY A 665 20.66 5.29 19.11
C GLY A 665 19.15 5.48 19.15
N ARG A 666 18.67 6.60 18.58
CA ARG A 666 17.23 6.85 18.45
C ARG A 666 16.68 6.09 17.26
N GLU A 667 15.53 5.46 17.45
CA GLU A 667 14.83 4.83 16.34
C GLU A 667 14.30 5.92 15.39
N THR A 668 14.45 5.70 14.09
CA THR A 668 13.75 6.50 13.08
C THR A 668 12.30 6.05 13.02
N LEU A 669 11.40 6.81 13.62
CA LEU A 669 9.99 6.45 13.76
C LEU A 669 9.19 6.69 12.50
N MET A 670 9.49 7.77 11.76
CA MET A 670 8.89 8.12 10.48
C MET A 670 9.91 8.79 9.59
N LEU A 671 9.82 8.53 8.29
CA LEU A 671 10.48 9.30 7.24
C LEU A 671 9.39 10.07 6.49
N LEU A 672 9.49 11.39 6.44
CA LEU A 672 8.47 12.27 5.89
C LEU A 672 8.96 12.94 4.62
N ASN A 673 8.23 12.79 3.52
CA ASN A 673 8.46 13.54 2.28
C ASN A 673 7.64 14.84 2.22
N HIS A 674 7.38 15.44 3.37
CA HIS A 674 6.79 16.76 3.52
C HIS A 674 7.33 17.42 4.78
N CYS A 675 7.28 18.76 4.81
CA CYS A 675 7.83 19.53 5.90
C CYS A 675 6.71 20.29 6.63
N PRO A 676 6.43 19.99 7.92
CA PRO A 676 5.44 20.71 8.71
C PRO A 676 5.71 22.22 8.80
N GLU A 677 6.97 22.65 8.78
CA GLU A 677 7.33 24.08 8.80
C GLU A 677 6.96 24.79 7.49
N ARG A 678 7.11 24.13 6.34
CA ARG A 678 6.63 24.66 5.06
C ARG A 678 5.12 24.83 5.07
N VAL A 679 4.39 23.85 5.60
CA VAL A 679 2.92 23.90 5.77
C VAL A 679 2.53 25.08 6.64
N ARG A 680 3.20 25.25 7.80
CA ARG A 680 2.97 26.36 8.73
C ARG A 680 3.12 27.73 8.07
N ARG A 681 4.14 27.87 7.21
CA ARG A 681 4.41 29.14 6.50
C ARG A 681 3.62 29.31 5.21
N GLY A 682 2.82 28.34 4.82
CA GLY A 682 2.04 28.40 3.56
C GLY A 682 2.89 28.45 2.30
N LEU A 683 4.10 27.82 2.33
CA LEU A 683 5.03 27.90 1.21
C LEU A 683 4.60 27.03 0.04
N ARG A 684 4.52 27.63 -1.15
CA ARG A 684 4.09 27.00 -2.41
C ARG A 684 5.19 26.97 -3.48
N HIS A 685 6.44 27.26 -3.14
CA HIS A 685 7.58 27.09 -4.04
C HIS A 685 8.22 25.71 -3.85
N GLY A 686 8.89 25.18 -4.87
CA GLY A 686 9.48 23.84 -4.87
C GLY A 686 10.38 23.55 -3.67
N ARG A 687 10.46 22.29 -3.26
CA ARG A 687 11.28 21.88 -2.11
C ARG A 687 12.78 22.04 -2.37
N ALA A 688 13.21 21.86 -3.61
CA ALA A 688 14.60 22.04 -4.02
C ALA A 688 15.12 23.45 -3.71
N ASP A 689 14.25 24.44 -3.86
CA ASP A 689 14.57 25.87 -3.67
C ASP A 689 14.30 26.37 -2.24
N CYS A 690 14.02 25.46 -1.31
CA CYS A 690 13.69 25.83 0.06
C CYS A 690 14.91 26.31 0.85
N ALA A 691 14.87 27.57 1.28
CA ALA A 691 15.91 28.22 2.09
C ALA A 691 15.63 28.23 3.60
N LEU A 692 14.66 27.44 4.09
CA LEU A 692 14.32 27.42 5.53
C LEU A 692 15.39 26.76 6.39
N CYS A 693 16.21 25.89 5.84
CA CYS A 693 17.27 25.17 6.53
C CYS A 693 18.62 25.59 5.99
N THR A 694 19.56 25.87 6.85
CA THR A 694 20.96 26.06 6.46
C THR A 694 21.70 24.74 6.40
N ASP A 695 22.73 24.65 5.56
CA ASP A 695 23.53 23.41 5.43
C ASP A 695 24.30 23.07 6.72
N GLU A 696 24.65 24.06 7.52
CA GLU A 696 25.43 23.91 8.75
C GLU A 696 24.56 23.48 9.95
N ALA A 697 23.33 24.00 10.07
CA ALA A 697 22.50 23.75 11.25
C ALA A 697 21.65 22.50 11.12
N MET A 698 21.31 22.07 9.90
CA MET A 698 20.47 20.90 9.58
C MET A 698 19.10 20.87 10.24
N VAL A 699 18.70 22.00 10.75
CA VAL A 699 17.52 22.31 11.51
C VAL A 699 16.94 23.53 10.82
N CYS A 700 15.63 23.65 10.75
CA CYS A 700 15.00 24.91 10.41
C CYS A 700 15.55 25.96 11.35
N ALA A 701 16.38 26.88 10.86
CA ALA A 701 17.19 27.83 11.67
C ALA A 701 16.34 28.73 12.61
N LYS A 702 15.00 28.62 12.59
CA LYS A 702 14.08 29.44 13.39
C LYS A 702 12.95 28.65 14.06
N ALA A 703 12.93 27.31 13.96
CA ALA A 703 11.90 26.48 14.56
C ALA A 703 12.50 25.47 15.54
N ASP A 704 11.78 25.14 16.61
CA ASP A 704 12.12 23.99 17.45
C ASP A 704 11.87 22.71 16.62
N PRO A 705 12.91 21.99 16.19
CA PRO A 705 12.77 20.82 15.34
C PRO A 705 12.26 19.61 16.13
N THR A 706 11.24 19.80 16.91
CA THR A 706 10.69 18.81 17.83
C THR A 706 9.18 18.76 17.72
N LEU A 707 8.65 17.61 17.39
CA LEU A 707 7.22 17.30 17.57
C LEU A 707 7.00 16.89 19.01
N THR A 708 5.96 17.43 19.64
CA THR A 708 5.54 17.03 20.99
C THR A 708 4.15 16.45 20.93
N ASP A 709 3.95 15.23 21.44
CA ASP A 709 2.63 14.60 21.48
C ASP A 709 1.79 15.10 22.68
N ARG A 710 0.57 14.57 22.81
CA ARG A 710 -0.37 14.89 23.90
C ARG A 710 0.11 14.44 25.29
N LEU A 711 1.04 13.50 25.36
CA LEU A 711 1.62 12.99 26.61
C LEU A 711 2.89 13.75 27.02
N GLY A 712 3.36 14.68 26.18
CA GLY A 712 4.57 15.48 26.43
C GLY A 712 5.86 14.85 25.91
N TYR A 713 5.82 13.69 25.26
CA TYR A 713 7.00 13.12 24.61
C TYR A 713 7.47 14.01 23.47
N ARG A 714 8.78 14.27 23.45
CA ARG A 714 9.45 15.13 22.48
C ARG A 714 10.21 14.29 21.46
N PHE A 715 9.79 14.37 20.20
CA PHE A 715 10.37 13.64 19.08
C PHE A 715 11.23 14.59 18.25
N PRO A 716 12.57 14.48 18.34
CA PRO A 716 13.46 15.32 17.53
C PRO A 716 13.26 15.09 16.04
N LEU A 717 13.40 16.13 15.24
CA LEU A 717 13.38 16.07 13.79
C LEU A 717 14.80 16.28 13.26
N THR A 718 15.20 15.45 12.31
CA THR A 718 16.40 15.67 11.51
C THR A 718 16.03 15.63 10.04
N ARG A 719 16.89 16.18 9.17
CA ARG A 719 16.65 16.14 7.73
C ARG A 719 17.83 15.59 6.96
N THR A 720 17.53 15.03 5.79
CA THR A 720 18.52 14.77 4.74
C THR A 720 18.12 15.55 3.49
N ARG A 721 19.05 16.28 2.89
CA ARG A 721 18.82 17.06 1.67
C ARG A 721 19.23 16.25 0.46
N PHE A 722 18.43 16.35 -0.60
CA PHE A 722 18.61 15.70 -1.90
C PHE A 722 18.57 16.75 -3.03
N PRO A 723 18.94 16.40 -4.27
CA PRO A 723 18.80 17.30 -5.42
C PRO A 723 17.38 17.82 -5.64
N GLU A 724 16.36 16.99 -5.35
CA GLU A 724 14.94 17.33 -5.51
C GLU A 724 14.28 17.94 -4.28
N GLY A 725 14.97 18.03 -3.14
CA GLY A 725 14.39 18.55 -1.91
C GLY A 725 14.98 17.94 -0.64
N CYS A 726 14.14 17.70 0.37
CA CYS A 726 14.58 17.08 1.61
C CYS A 726 13.55 16.09 2.15
N GLU A 727 14.03 15.10 2.88
CA GLU A 727 13.31 14.16 3.71
C GLU A 727 13.54 14.48 5.19
N LEU A 728 12.49 14.40 6.01
CA LEU A 728 12.61 14.58 7.45
C LEU A 728 12.48 13.23 8.16
N SER A 729 13.38 13.00 9.13
CA SER A 729 13.28 11.87 10.05
C SER A 729 12.67 12.32 11.38
N VAL A 730 11.59 11.70 11.80
CA VAL A 730 11.05 11.81 13.16
C VAL A 730 11.74 10.76 14.02
N LEU A 731 12.48 11.19 15.02
CA LEU A 731 13.29 10.31 15.88
C LEU A 731 12.54 9.95 17.17
N GLY A 732 12.89 8.82 17.77
CA GLY A 732 12.38 8.40 19.07
C GLY A 732 12.63 9.44 20.15
N ALA A 733 11.68 9.62 21.06
CA ALA A 733 11.81 10.57 22.16
C ALA A 733 12.99 10.23 23.08
N LEU A 734 13.27 8.96 23.27
CA LEU A 734 14.42 8.45 24.02
C LEU A 734 15.32 7.59 23.11
N PRO A 735 16.65 7.59 23.31
CA PRO A 735 17.53 6.65 22.62
C PRO A 735 17.33 5.22 23.17
N THR A 736 17.35 4.24 22.31
CA THR A 736 17.56 2.84 22.70
C THR A 736 18.97 2.69 23.24
N ASP A 737 19.11 1.96 24.38
CA ASP A 737 20.42 1.65 24.98
C ASP A 737 20.40 0.23 25.55
N LEU A 738 21.10 -0.68 24.88
CA LEU A 738 21.16 -2.10 25.22
C LEU A 738 22.47 -2.49 25.92
N ARG A 739 23.23 -1.54 26.51
CA ARG A 739 24.48 -1.86 27.20
C ARG A 739 24.31 -2.90 28.31
N SER A 740 23.16 -2.91 29.01
CA SER A 740 22.84 -3.88 30.04
C SER A 740 22.45 -5.27 29.48
N ARG A 741 22.39 -5.42 28.15
CA ARG A 741 21.99 -6.62 27.42
C ARG A 741 23.11 -7.20 26.56
N ASP A 742 24.38 -6.88 26.86
CA ASP A 742 25.53 -7.36 26.08
C ASP A 742 25.66 -8.89 26.06
N ALA A 743 25.26 -9.56 27.15
CA ALA A 743 25.20 -11.02 27.20
C ALA A 743 24.24 -11.60 26.13
N ASP A 744 23.09 -10.95 25.93
CA ASP A 744 22.11 -11.36 24.91
C ASP A 744 22.70 -11.17 23.51
N ARG A 745 23.37 -10.03 23.24
CA ARG A 745 24.07 -9.77 21.96
C ARG A 745 25.14 -10.83 21.68
N ARG A 746 25.98 -11.15 22.67
CA ARG A 746 27.02 -12.20 22.55
C ARG A 746 26.41 -13.56 22.22
N ALA A 747 25.26 -13.89 22.84
CA ALA A 747 24.53 -15.13 22.57
C ALA A 747 23.98 -15.19 21.13
N LEU A 748 23.73 -14.05 20.49
CA LEU A 748 23.38 -13.97 19.06
C LEU A 748 24.62 -14.03 18.14
N GLY A 749 25.82 -13.81 18.66
CA GLY A 749 27.03 -13.67 17.84
C GLY A 749 27.07 -12.36 17.01
N ALA A 750 26.32 -11.34 17.40
CA ALA A 750 26.20 -10.08 16.67
C ALA A 750 27.25 -9.05 17.12
N GLY A 751 27.76 -8.23 16.19
CA GLY A 751 28.52 -7.02 16.49
C GLY A 751 27.63 -5.90 17.02
N MET A 752 28.24 -4.81 17.47
CA MET A 752 27.55 -3.63 17.98
C MET A 752 27.38 -2.56 16.89
N LEU A 753 26.20 -1.91 16.83
CA LEU A 753 25.95 -0.72 16.02
C LEU A 753 25.51 0.43 16.92
N LEU A 754 26.24 1.55 16.86
CA LEU A 754 25.83 2.83 17.41
C LEU A 754 25.33 3.72 16.26
N HIS A 755 24.14 4.31 16.42
CA HIS A 755 23.56 5.21 15.41
C HIS A 755 23.37 6.59 16.03
N PHE A 756 24.31 7.49 15.80
CA PHE A 756 24.26 8.86 16.28
C PHE A 756 23.43 9.75 15.35
N THR A 757 22.55 10.56 15.94
CA THR A 757 21.62 11.43 15.22
C THR A 757 21.63 12.86 15.71
N VAL A 758 21.38 13.08 17.01
CA VAL A 758 21.31 14.42 17.67
C VAL A 758 22.37 14.61 18.75
N GLU A 759 23.16 13.59 19.00
CA GLU A 759 24.22 13.61 19.99
C GLU A 759 25.34 14.58 19.58
N SER A 760 25.84 15.38 20.53
CA SER A 760 26.99 16.28 20.32
C SER A 760 28.28 15.49 20.01
N PRO A 761 29.29 16.11 19.40
CA PRO A 761 30.58 15.45 19.12
C PRO A 761 31.25 14.82 20.36
N ARG A 762 31.11 15.44 21.51
CA ARG A 762 31.65 14.92 22.78
C ARG A 762 30.90 13.70 23.26
N GLU A 763 29.57 13.72 23.17
CA GLU A 763 28.74 12.59 23.52
C GLU A 763 29.01 11.40 22.61
N GLN A 764 29.09 11.58 21.29
CA GLN A 764 29.42 10.54 20.34
C GLN A 764 30.72 9.82 20.67
N GLN A 765 31.82 10.58 20.93
CA GLN A 765 33.11 10.01 21.31
C GLN A 765 33.04 9.30 22.66
N SER A 766 32.36 9.89 23.68
CA SER A 766 32.22 9.30 25.01
C SER A 766 31.43 7.99 24.96
N LEU A 767 30.31 7.93 24.23
CA LEU A 767 29.53 6.73 24.06
C LEU A 767 30.30 5.65 23.30
N THR A 768 31.03 6.03 22.24
CA THR A 768 31.90 5.09 21.51
C THR A 768 32.93 4.44 22.43
N ARG A 769 33.63 5.22 23.27
CA ARG A 769 34.58 4.65 24.27
C ARG A 769 33.88 3.72 25.26
N THR A 770 32.68 4.08 25.71
CA THR A 770 31.91 3.24 26.65
C THR A 770 31.58 1.88 26.04
N TYR A 771 31.10 1.85 24.80
CA TYR A 771 30.76 0.60 24.12
C TYR A 771 32.02 -0.19 23.67
N ALA A 772 33.13 0.48 23.33
CA ALA A 772 34.41 -0.17 23.06
C ALA A 772 34.97 -0.86 24.31
N ALA A 773 34.87 -0.21 25.48
CA ALA A 773 35.27 -0.82 26.76
C ALA A 773 34.38 -2.02 27.12
N LEU A 774 33.04 -1.91 26.90
CA LEU A 774 32.11 -3.00 27.09
C LEU A 774 32.41 -4.20 26.18
N LEU A 775 32.75 -3.96 24.93
CA LEU A 775 33.15 -4.98 23.97
C LEU A 775 34.43 -5.72 24.43
N SER A 776 35.37 -5.00 25.05
CA SER A 776 36.58 -5.56 25.66
C SER A 776 36.36 -6.22 27.02
N GLY A 777 35.10 -6.34 27.51
CA GLY A 777 34.74 -7.02 28.73
C GLY A 777 34.74 -6.13 29.99
N ALA A 778 34.83 -4.82 29.87
CA ALA A 778 34.69 -3.91 31.00
C ALA A 778 33.26 -3.99 31.60
N PRO A 779 33.09 -3.78 32.92
CA PRO A 779 31.78 -3.76 33.54
C PRO A 779 30.87 -2.67 32.97
N CYS A 780 29.59 -3.02 32.82
CA CYS A 780 28.57 -2.10 32.31
C CYS A 780 28.29 -0.98 33.32
N ALA A 781 28.63 0.28 32.97
CA ALA A 781 28.19 1.46 33.71
C ALA A 781 26.75 1.82 33.34
N PRO A 782 25.90 2.26 34.29
CA PRO A 782 24.57 2.76 33.97
C PRO A 782 24.61 3.97 33.03
N ALA A 783 23.54 4.16 32.25
CA ALA A 783 23.42 5.36 31.42
C ALA A 783 23.31 6.63 32.30
N ALA A 784 23.95 7.70 31.88
CA ALA A 784 23.90 9.00 32.55
C ALA A 784 22.62 9.81 32.20
N PHE A 785 21.77 9.28 31.32
CA PHE A 785 20.53 9.91 30.84
C PHE A 785 19.43 8.88 30.65
N GLU A 786 18.21 9.34 30.47
CA GLU A 786 17.06 8.49 30.27
C GLU A 786 17.14 7.75 28.93
N THR A 787 16.91 6.43 28.96
CA THR A 787 16.99 5.53 27.78
C THR A 787 15.84 4.55 27.76
N THR A 788 15.66 3.85 26.64
CA THR A 788 14.70 2.76 26.48
C THR A 788 15.39 1.48 26.01
N LEU A 789 14.80 0.34 26.31
CA LEU A 789 15.19 -0.95 25.70
C LEU A 789 14.52 -1.20 24.34
N GLY A 790 13.72 -0.25 23.82
CA GLY A 790 12.92 -0.48 22.61
C GLY A 790 12.02 -1.71 22.76
N HIS A 791 12.00 -2.56 21.71
CA HIS A 791 11.22 -3.81 21.68
C HIS A 791 11.99 -5.03 22.17
N TRP A 792 13.23 -4.88 22.65
CA TRP A 792 14.09 -6.00 23.05
C TRP A 792 13.45 -6.99 24.01
N ALA A 793 12.61 -6.51 24.94
CA ALA A 793 11.95 -7.32 25.96
C ALA A 793 10.45 -7.55 25.72
N ARG A 794 9.76 -6.65 25.00
CA ARG A 794 8.28 -6.68 24.91
C ARG A 794 7.76 -7.13 23.54
N GLY A 795 8.53 -6.90 22.49
CA GLY A 795 8.10 -7.20 21.12
C GLY A 795 6.92 -6.35 20.62
N VAL A 796 6.38 -6.77 19.49
CA VAL A 796 5.23 -6.15 18.84
C VAL A 796 4.14 -7.18 18.58
N GLU A 797 2.87 -6.70 18.57
CA GLU A 797 1.70 -7.49 18.16
C GLU A 797 1.71 -7.76 16.65
#